data_20a5eb16b843f00aeb467defa3af080c
#
_entry.id   20a5eb16b843f00aeb467defa3af080c
#
_cell.length_a   1.000
_cell.length_b   1.000
_cell.length_c   1.000
_cell.angle_alpha   90.00
_cell.angle_beta   90.00
_cell.angle_gamma   90.00
#
_symmetry.space_group_name_H-M   'P 1'
#
loop_
_entity.id
_entity.type
_entity.pdbx_description
1 polymer ?
#
loop_
_entity_poly.entity_id
_entity_poly.type
_entity_poly.pdbx_seq_one_letter_code
_entity_poly.pdbx_strand_id
1 'polypeptide(L)'
;MAKKNSNCPPFGLHSRFDLYASMKHYLQHDSWCIVETDFHREFNEVTESVMSLGNGRHGGRGSFEEKFTGKTLPGNYVAGVYYPDKTRVGWWKNGYPEYFAKVLNAANWIGIDVDVDYESLDLNTCQVRDFRRVLNMQEGYLERRFVAILKSGKELQVIAKRFCSIVDDEAGAIRYAITPLNFDAKITITPYIDGAIRNRDANYDETFWDEVRKETGYGEAYIELRTRKTGFHVATGMCVEIEQDGVKIDYQSQPIKYEKYVANRISLDCRRGQETAIFKYAVNLSSLNYDSDVLMKEARKSVQHITRKGFEKMLFEQKQAWADKWETNDISIDGDTAAQQGIRFNIFQLNQTYTGEDERLNIGPKGFTGEKYGGSTYWDTEAYCLPFYLATADQKVARNLLIYRHKQLGKAIENGQKLGFRAGAALYPMVTMNGEECHNEWEITFEEIHRNGAIAYAIYNYVRYTGDEHYLVDYGLEVLIAISRFWSQRVNWSAQKQQYVMLGVTGPNEYENNVNNNWYTNYVAAWTLRYTTQAVEKVKTLDPEKYADLIDRIHFREEKELATARQIIEKMHLPQDGERGVFLQQEGFLDKDLMPVSDIPKGQRPINQHWSWDRILRSCFIKQADVLQGLYFFEDEFDTDTLRRNFDFYEPMTVHESSLSPCVHSIQASKLGLVDKAYEMYLRTARLDLDDYNNDTADGCHITSMAGTWLAVVQGFGGMRVSNAGQLSFNPYCPAGWQSLSFKVRFRGALVQVTTTQQDVTVQNFSASPITLSVLGQMMTLAGEGQQTVGKLVTV
;
A
#
# COMPACT_ATOMS: atom_id res chain seq x y z
N MET A 1 0.34 -20.86 58.85
CA MET A 1 1.13 -19.62 59.09
C MET A 1 2.26 -19.56 58.06
N ALA A 2 2.27 -18.58 57.23
CA ALA A 2 3.29 -17.81 56.59
C ALA A 2 2.83 -17.36 55.22
N LYS A 3 2.37 -16.13 55.15
CA LYS A 3 2.14 -15.38 53.89
C LYS A 3 3.49 -15.15 53.21
N LYS A 4 3.62 -15.54 51.94
CA LYS A 4 4.70 -14.98 51.07
C LYS A 4 4.07 -13.94 50.16
N ASN A 5 4.43 -12.70 50.36
CA ASN A 5 4.21 -11.56 49.51
C ASN A 5 4.98 -11.80 48.17
N SER A 6 4.28 -11.82 47.07
CA SER A 6 4.87 -11.72 45.76
C SER A 6 4.92 -10.22 45.37
N ASN A 7 6.06 -9.57 45.63
CA ASN A 7 6.40 -8.31 44.99
C ASN A 7 6.82 -8.62 43.56
N CYS A 8 5.97 -8.33 42.60
CA CYS A 8 6.41 -8.09 41.23
C CYS A 8 7.07 -6.69 41.21
N PRO A 9 8.30 -6.55 40.68
CA PRO A 9 8.86 -5.23 40.46
C PRO A 9 8.11 -4.55 39.32
N PRO A 10 7.98 -3.23 39.33
CA PRO A 10 7.38 -2.47 38.24
C PRO A 10 8.22 -2.68 36.98
N PHE A 11 7.56 -2.94 35.86
CA PHE A 11 8.17 -3.02 34.53
C PHE A 11 8.92 -1.73 34.26
N GLY A 12 10.24 -1.79 34.44
CA GLY A 12 11.11 -0.66 34.28
C GLY A 12 11.32 -0.32 32.81
N LEU A 13 11.57 0.95 32.57
CA LEU A 13 11.98 1.62 31.32
C LEU A 13 13.10 0.93 30.50
N HIS A 14 13.64 -0.19 30.96
CA HIS A 14 14.71 -0.94 30.28
C HIS A 14 14.26 -1.81 29.09
N SER A 15 12.96 -2.13 28.94
CA SER A 15 12.48 -2.88 27.77
C SER A 15 12.39 -2.04 26.49
N ARG A 16 12.35 -0.72 26.60
CA ARG A 16 12.36 0.18 25.44
C ARG A 16 13.68 0.18 24.67
N PHE A 17 14.82 -0.05 25.34
CA PHE A 17 16.14 0.03 24.71
C PHE A 17 16.54 -1.20 23.90
N ASP A 18 15.99 -2.39 24.19
CA ASP A 18 16.37 -3.63 23.50
C ASP A 18 15.70 -3.84 22.16
N LEU A 19 14.50 -3.25 21.91
CA LEU A 19 13.84 -3.29 20.59
C LEU A 19 14.55 -2.39 19.55
N TYR A 20 15.14 -1.29 20.00
CA TYR A 20 15.82 -0.31 19.14
C TYR A 20 17.24 -0.73 18.71
N ALA A 21 17.84 -1.71 19.32
CA ALA A 21 19.22 -2.10 19.06
C ALA A 21 19.48 -2.75 17.68
N SER A 22 18.43 -3.16 16.95
CA SER A 22 18.52 -3.69 15.59
C SER A 22 18.10 -2.71 14.49
N MET A 23 17.65 -1.53 14.86
CA MET A 23 17.11 -0.53 13.92
C MET A 23 18.22 0.30 13.27
N LYS A 24 18.09 0.56 11.98
CA LYS A 24 19.05 1.38 11.19
C LYS A 24 18.73 2.86 11.34
N HIS A 25 19.18 3.50 12.41
CA HIS A 25 18.89 4.93 12.70
C HIS A 25 19.81 5.88 11.93
N TYR A 26 19.77 5.89 10.60
CA TYR A 26 20.53 6.83 9.77
C TYR A 26 19.66 7.96 9.19
N LEU A 27 18.34 7.84 9.29
CA LEU A 27 17.40 8.87 8.88
C LEU A 27 17.06 9.78 10.07
N GLN A 28 17.08 11.08 9.86
CA GLN A 28 16.73 12.05 10.90
C GLN A 28 15.22 12.12 11.10
N HIS A 29 14.79 12.31 12.34
CA HIS A 29 13.38 12.58 12.64
C HIS A 29 13.04 14.03 12.26
N ASP A 30 12.09 14.17 11.38
CA ASP A 30 11.51 15.44 10.92
C ASP A 30 10.01 15.24 10.66
N SER A 31 9.19 16.20 11.03
CA SER A 31 7.73 16.04 10.95
C SER A 31 7.19 16.01 9.50
N TRP A 32 7.93 16.55 8.54
CA TRP A 32 7.50 16.66 7.14
C TRP A 32 8.46 16.06 6.10
N CYS A 33 9.64 15.70 6.55
CA CYS A 33 10.68 15.24 5.64
C CYS A 33 11.27 13.89 6.09
N ILE A 34 11.69 13.10 5.11
CA ILE A 34 12.62 12.01 5.33
C ILE A 34 14.00 12.52 4.95
N VAL A 35 14.93 12.55 5.91
CA VAL A 35 16.21 13.23 5.76
C VAL A 35 17.37 12.27 6.03
N GLU A 36 18.24 12.12 5.03
CA GLU A 36 19.56 11.49 5.13
C GLU A 36 20.63 12.57 5.05
N THR A 37 21.52 12.66 6.06
CA THR A 37 22.53 13.74 6.17
C THR A 37 23.92 13.33 5.75
N ASP A 38 24.19 12.02 5.68
CA ASP A 38 25.45 11.46 5.24
C ASP A 38 25.20 10.42 4.15
N PHE A 39 26.18 10.14 3.29
CA PHE A 39 26.03 9.17 2.22
C PHE A 39 26.31 7.75 2.74
N HIS A 40 25.25 7.05 3.12
CA HIS A 40 25.30 5.66 3.59
C HIS A 40 25.15 4.68 2.41
N ARG A 41 26.26 4.34 1.75
CA ARG A 41 26.27 3.47 0.56
C ARG A 41 25.64 2.12 0.83
N GLU A 42 25.81 1.57 2.03
CA GLU A 42 25.30 0.27 2.47
C GLU A 42 23.77 0.24 2.58
N PHE A 43 23.12 1.38 2.82
CA PHE A 43 21.67 1.52 2.92
C PHE A 43 21.02 2.10 1.67
N ASN A 44 21.77 2.33 0.59
CA ASN A 44 21.25 3.04 -0.56
C ASN A 44 20.00 2.39 -1.15
N GLU A 45 19.94 1.05 -1.29
CA GLU A 45 18.76 0.36 -1.81
C GLU A 45 17.52 0.56 -0.90
N VAL A 46 17.71 0.63 0.42
CA VAL A 46 16.63 0.95 1.38
C VAL A 46 16.18 2.40 1.18
N THR A 47 17.14 3.33 1.11
CA THR A 47 16.84 4.75 0.92
C THR A 47 16.13 5.01 -0.41
N GLU A 48 16.51 4.30 -1.48
CA GLU A 48 15.82 4.37 -2.77
C GLU A 48 14.34 3.99 -2.66
N SER A 49 13.99 2.99 -1.85
CA SER A 49 12.60 2.62 -1.57
C SER A 49 11.87 3.70 -0.80
N VAL A 50 12.45 4.13 0.32
CA VAL A 50 11.83 5.09 1.24
C VAL A 50 11.64 6.48 0.58
N MET A 51 12.56 6.88 -0.30
CA MET A 51 12.50 8.16 -1.00
C MET A 51 11.89 8.07 -2.41
N SER A 52 11.02 7.09 -2.64
CA SER A 52 10.27 6.95 -3.90
C SER A 52 9.27 8.08 -4.11
N LEU A 53 9.04 8.39 -5.38
CA LEU A 53 8.06 9.37 -5.84
C LEU A 53 7.05 8.70 -6.78
N GLY A 54 5.80 9.14 -6.75
CA GLY A 54 4.74 8.65 -7.62
C GLY A 54 3.54 9.59 -7.64
N ASN A 55 2.60 9.31 -8.55
CA ASN A 55 1.42 10.13 -8.74
C ASN A 55 0.15 9.32 -9.10
N GLY A 56 0.16 8.01 -8.88
CA GLY A 56 -0.94 7.10 -9.23
C GLY A 56 -0.91 6.60 -10.68
N ARG A 57 -0.21 7.30 -11.60
CA ARG A 57 -0.03 6.90 -13.00
C ARG A 57 1.34 6.32 -13.27
N HIS A 58 2.36 6.95 -12.75
CA HIS A 58 3.72 6.45 -12.79
C HIS A 58 4.48 6.86 -11.53
N GLY A 59 5.58 6.20 -11.30
CA GLY A 59 6.45 6.54 -10.19
C GLY A 59 7.77 5.77 -10.26
N GLY A 60 8.65 6.06 -9.33
CA GLY A 60 9.93 5.41 -9.30
C GLY A 60 10.67 5.59 -7.99
N ARG A 61 11.68 4.76 -7.81
CA ARG A 61 12.52 4.74 -6.63
C ARG A 61 13.41 5.99 -6.54
N GLY A 62 13.87 6.28 -5.34
CA GLY A 62 14.75 7.41 -5.04
C GLY A 62 16.19 7.27 -5.56
N SER A 63 16.39 6.60 -6.70
CA SER A 63 17.70 6.38 -7.33
C SER A 63 18.37 7.69 -7.78
N PHE A 64 19.68 7.67 -8.00
CA PHE A 64 20.43 8.85 -8.44
C PHE A 64 20.18 9.18 -9.92
N GLU A 65 20.24 10.45 -10.26
CA GLU A 65 20.18 10.92 -11.64
C GLU A 65 21.48 10.61 -12.38
N GLU A 66 22.63 10.86 -11.74
CA GLU A 66 23.97 10.57 -12.26
C GLU A 66 24.34 9.10 -12.08
N LYS A 67 25.40 8.70 -12.72
CA LYS A 67 25.96 7.36 -12.62
C LYS A 67 26.28 6.95 -11.17
N PHE A 68 25.88 5.75 -10.83
CA PHE A 68 26.24 5.12 -9.57
C PHE A 68 26.51 3.62 -9.79
N THR A 69 27.79 3.23 -9.71
CA THR A 69 28.23 1.85 -9.89
C THR A 69 28.21 1.04 -8.59
N GLY A 70 27.71 1.62 -7.51
CA GLY A 70 27.49 0.94 -6.23
C GLY A 70 26.21 0.10 -6.22
N LYS A 71 25.83 -0.32 -5.03
CA LYS A 71 24.64 -1.14 -4.81
C LYS A 71 23.38 -0.30 -4.96
N THR A 72 22.55 -0.63 -5.96
CA THR A 72 21.34 0.15 -6.32
C THR A 72 20.30 -0.78 -6.95
N LEU A 73 19.04 -0.39 -6.83
CA LEU A 73 17.89 -1.04 -7.49
C LEU A 73 17.02 0.04 -8.15
N PRO A 74 17.44 0.58 -9.30
CA PRO A 74 16.65 1.58 -10.01
C PRO A 74 15.31 0.99 -10.45
N GLY A 75 14.24 1.74 -10.25
CA GLY A 75 12.90 1.32 -10.65
C GLY A 75 12.07 2.50 -11.10
N ASN A 76 11.44 2.36 -12.26
CA ASN A 76 10.43 3.25 -12.80
C ASN A 76 9.24 2.38 -13.22
N TYR A 77 8.04 2.74 -12.81
CA TYR A 77 6.86 1.91 -12.99
C TYR A 77 5.74 2.75 -13.62
N VAL A 78 4.98 2.13 -14.52
CA VAL A 78 3.77 2.69 -15.12
C VAL A 78 2.58 1.86 -14.67
N ALA A 79 1.61 2.49 -14.03
CA ALA A 79 0.46 1.82 -13.44
C ALA A 79 -0.33 1.02 -14.48
N GLY A 80 -0.78 -0.18 -14.11
CA GLY A 80 -1.55 -1.06 -14.96
C GLY A 80 -0.79 -1.78 -16.09
N VAL A 81 0.51 -1.49 -16.25
CA VAL A 81 1.39 -2.18 -17.21
C VAL A 81 2.07 -3.35 -16.50
N TYR A 82 1.86 -4.56 -17.00
CA TYR A 82 2.36 -5.79 -16.37
C TYR A 82 2.78 -6.83 -17.41
N TYR A 83 3.45 -7.89 -16.94
CA TYR A 83 3.93 -8.99 -17.73
C TYR A 83 3.62 -10.34 -17.06
N PRO A 84 3.13 -11.34 -17.83
CA PRO A 84 2.95 -12.69 -17.33
C PRO A 84 4.27 -13.44 -17.35
N ASP A 85 5.01 -13.36 -16.24
CA ASP A 85 6.29 -14.05 -16.09
C ASP A 85 6.05 -15.53 -15.76
N LYS A 86 6.69 -16.43 -16.52
CA LYS A 86 6.50 -17.86 -16.33
C LYS A 86 6.99 -18.30 -14.95
N THR A 87 6.18 -19.06 -14.25
CA THR A 87 6.50 -19.56 -12.93
C THR A 87 7.61 -20.59 -12.93
N ARG A 88 8.36 -20.68 -11.80
CA ARG A 88 9.46 -21.64 -11.60
C ARG A 88 9.01 -22.94 -10.92
N VAL A 89 7.79 -23.36 -11.11
CA VAL A 89 7.27 -24.58 -10.49
C VAL A 89 7.94 -25.79 -11.12
N GLY A 90 8.50 -26.69 -10.31
CA GLY A 90 9.20 -27.89 -10.75
C GLY A 90 8.27 -28.93 -11.40
N TRP A 91 6.99 -28.91 -11.06
CA TRP A 91 5.95 -29.73 -11.67
C TRP A 91 4.59 -29.03 -11.55
N TRP A 92 3.75 -29.20 -12.55
CA TRP A 92 2.45 -28.56 -12.66
C TRP A 92 1.35 -29.48 -12.13
N LYS A 93 0.38 -28.90 -11.41
CA LYS A 93 -0.85 -29.60 -10.99
C LYS A 93 -2.05 -28.96 -11.69
N ASN A 94 -3.08 -29.76 -11.96
CA ASN A 94 -4.30 -29.25 -12.60
C ASN A 94 -4.94 -28.14 -11.76
N GLY A 95 -5.25 -27.03 -12.39
CA GLY A 95 -5.79 -25.83 -11.76
C GLY A 95 -4.72 -24.81 -11.31
N TYR A 96 -3.42 -25.12 -11.38
CA TYR A 96 -2.37 -24.16 -11.06
C TYR A 96 -2.27 -23.07 -12.13
N PRO A 97 -2.00 -21.82 -11.74
CA PRO A 97 -1.63 -20.75 -12.66
C PRO A 97 -0.32 -21.06 -13.39
N GLU A 98 -0.22 -20.58 -14.63
CA GLU A 98 0.97 -20.81 -15.46
C GLU A 98 2.01 -19.70 -15.33
N TYR A 99 1.62 -18.56 -14.80
CA TYR A 99 2.49 -17.38 -14.67
C TYR A 99 2.22 -16.60 -13.38
N PHE A 100 3.20 -15.80 -12.98
CA PHE A 100 3.09 -14.78 -11.96
C PHE A 100 3.05 -13.41 -12.66
N ALA A 101 2.06 -12.58 -12.33
CA ALA A 101 2.02 -11.23 -12.88
C ALA A 101 3.11 -10.37 -12.24
N LYS A 102 3.86 -9.67 -13.08
CA LYS A 102 4.94 -8.77 -12.67
C LYS A 102 4.64 -7.35 -13.10
N VAL A 103 4.66 -6.40 -12.16
CA VAL A 103 4.82 -4.99 -12.51
C VAL A 103 6.17 -4.81 -13.21
N LEU A 104 6.20 -3.97 -14.22
CA LEU A 104 7.40 -3.82 -15.04
C LEU A 104 8.22 -2.63 -14.61
N ASN A 105 9.53 -2.86 -14.46
CA ASN A 105 10.47 -1.76 -14.51
C ASN A 105 10.42 -1.19 -15.94
N ALA A 106 10.05 0.09 -16.07
CA ALA A 106 9.89 0.81 -17.33
C ALA A 106 11.17 1.64 -17.64
N ALA A 107 11.20 2.29 -18.79
CA ALA A 107 12.37 3.06 -19.21
C ALA A 107 12.84 4.05 -18.13
N ASN A 108 14.14 4.03 -17.84
CA ASN A 108 14.76 5.00 -16.94
C ASN A 108 14.77 6.39 -17.59
N TRP A 109 13.92 7.27 -17.10
CA TRP A 109 13.79 8.64 -17.59
C TRP A 109 14.56 9.67 -16.75
N ILE A 110 15.03 9.28 -15.55
CA ILE A 110 15.69 10.23 -14.64
C ILE A 110 17.16 10.47 -14.99
N GLY A 111 17.81 9.59 -15.74
CA GLY A 111 19.26 9.55 -15.94
C GLY A 111 19.87 10.81 -16.56
N ILE A 112 20.96 11.31 -15.97
CA ILE A 112 21.76 12.45 -16.41
C ILE A 112 23.22 12.13 -16.10
N ASP A 113 23.99 11.58 -17.05
CA ASP A 113 25.42 11.38 -16.86
C ASP A 113 26.19 12.70 -16.94
N VAL A 114 27.22 12.84 -16.10
CA VAL A 114 28.09 14.01 -16.02
C VAL A 114 29.54 13.58 -16.10
N ASP A 115 30.29 14.15 -17.08
CA ASP A 115 31.73 13.96 -17.22
C ASP A 115 32.46 15.32 -17.15
N VAL A 116 33.48 15.44 -16.29
CA VAL A 116 34.32 16.62 -16.12
C VAL A 116 35.68 16.35 -16.76
N ASP A 117 35.96 16.97 -17.87
CA ASP A 117 37.18 16.69 -18.67
C ASP A 117 37.44 15.19 -18.86
N TYR A 118 36.41 14.45 -19.29
CA TYR A 118 36.38 12.98 -19.49
C TYR A 118 36.42 12.13 -18.22
N GLU A 119 36.40 12.70 -17.01
CA GLU A 119 36.28 11.99 -15.76
C GLU A 119 34.79 11.91 -15.36
N SER A 120 34.28 10.70 -15.31
CA SER A 120 32.85 10.49 -15.00
C SER A 120 32.52 10.72 -13.52
N LEU A 121 31.45 11.45 -13.26
CA LEU A 121 30.88 11.59 -11.92
C LEU A 121 30.19 10.29 -11.54
N ASP A 122 30.77 9.55 -10.62
CA ASP A 122 30.24 8.31 -10.07
C ASP A 122 30.40 8.34 -8.54
N LEU A 123 29.29 8.45 -7.82
CA LEU A 123 29.29 8.56 -6.36
C LEU A 123 29.89 7.33 -5.66
N ASN A 124 29.99 6.20 -6.35
CA ASN A 124 30.68 5.03 -5.82
C ASN A 124 32.21 5.16 -5.82
N THR A 125 32.76 5.94 -6.74
CA THR A 125 34.22 6.03 -6.95
C THR A 125 34.82 7.36 -6.53
N CYS A 126 34.05 8.44 -6.41
CA CYS A 126 34.49 9.71 -5.89
C CYS A 126 34.33 9.81 -4.37
N GLN A 127 35.02 10.79 -3.75
CA GLN A 127 34.71 11.16 -2.37
C GLN A 127 33.49 12.09 -2.38
N VAL A 128 32.62 11.90 -1.41
CA VAL A 128 31.39 12.69 -1.26
C VAL A 128 31.41 13.38 0.09
N ARG A 129 31.18 14.70 0.13
CA ARG A 129 31.01 15.48 1.35
C ARG A 129 29.77 16.36 1.30
N ASP A 130 29.35 16.84 2.45
CA ASP A 130 28.18 17.70 2.59
C ASP A 130 26.90 17.09 1.97
N PHE A 131 26.79 15.76 2.02
CA PHE A 131 25.68 15.03 1.45
C PHE A 131 24.40 15.24 2.26
N ARG A 132 23.33 15.56 1.55
CA ARG A 132 21.99 15.61 2.11
C ARG A 132 21.00 15.17 1.04
N ARG A 133 20.11 14.22 1.39
CA ARG A 133 18.99 13.76 0.55
C ARG A 133 17.70 13.91 1.36
N VAL A 134 16.70 14.54 0.79
CA VAL A 134 15.46 14.91 1.47
C VAL A 134 14.26 14.60 0.60
N LEU A 135 13.41 13.69 1.06
CA LEU A 135 12.06 13.59 0.55
C LEU A 135 11.18 14.58 1.33
N ASN A 136 10.73 15.62 0.66
CA ASN A 136 9.79 16.59 1.23
C ASN A 136 8.37 16.10 0.94
N MET A 137 7.72 15.51 1.95
CA MET A 137 6.37 14.96 1.85
C MET A 137 5.29 16.04 1.79
N GLN A 138 5.57 17.20 2.39
CA GLN A 138 4.62 18.33 2.40
C GLN A 138 4.40 18.88 0.99
N GLU A 139 5.46 18.96 0.20
CA GLU A 139 5.47 19.59 -1.12
C GLU A 139 5.61 18.58 -2.26
N GLY A 140 5.85 17.28 -1.96
CA GLY A 140 5.87 16.19 -2.91
C GLY A 140 7.07 16.17 -3.87
N TYR A 141 8.29 16.40 -3.38
CA TYR A 141 9.51 16.31 -4.18
C TYR A 141 10.67 15.67 -3.43
N LEU A 142 11.64 15.16 -4.19
CA LEU A 142 12.95 14.70 -3.70
C LEU A 142 14.02 15.74 -4.03
N GLU A 143 14.78 16.17 -3.04
CA GLU A 143 15.93 17.05 -3.20
C GLU A 143 17.20 16.38 -2.69
N ARG A 144 18.30 16.61 -3.39
CA ARG A 144 19.61 16.08 -3.04
C ARG A 144 20.68 17.12 -3.25
N ARG A 145 21.63 17.20 -2.30
CA ARG A 145 22.79 18.12 -2.37
C ARG A 145 24.02 17.38 -1.89
N PHE A 146 25.14 17.58 -2.59
CA PHE A 146 26.45 17.07 -2.17
C PHE A 146 27.57 17.79 -2.90
N VAL A 147 28.80 17.59 -2.43
CA VAL A 147 30.04 17.94 -3.14
C VAL A 147 30.78 16.65 -3.47
N ALA A 148 31.00 16.41 -4.74
CA ALA A 148 31.85 15.33 -5.23
C ALA A 148 33.28 15.81 -5.39
N ILE A 149 34.25 15.05 -4.87
CA ILE A 149 35.68 15.25 -5.09
C ILE A 149 36.13 14.14 -6.01
N LEU A 150 36.42 14.51 -7.27
CA LEU A 150 36.86 13.59 -8.31
C LEU A 150 38.29 13.13 -8.04
N LYS A 151 38.76 12.08 -8.74
CA LYS A 151 40.14 11.57 -8.59
C LYS A 151 41.19 12.60 -8.96
N SER A 152 40.86 13.50 -9.88
CA SER A 152 41.69 14.65 -10.26
C SER A 152 41.81 15.74 -9.18
N GLY A 153 41.10 15.66 -8.08
CA GLY A 153 40.98 16.68 -7.05
C GLY A 153 40.03 17.82 -7.39
N LYS A 154 39.28 17.72 -8.48
CA LYS A 154 38.26 18.68 -8.87
C LYS A 154 37.03 18.50 -7.94
N GLU A 155 36.52 19.61 -7.44
CA GLU A 155 35.35 19.64 -6.56
C GLU A 155 34.13 20.15 -7.30
N LEU A 156 33.09 19.34 -7.40
CA LEU A 156 31.85 19.66 -8.07
C LEU A 156 30.68 19.59 -7.06
N GLN A 157 30.00 20.72 -6.85
CA GLN A 157 28.75 20.74 -6.11
C GLN A 157 27.61 20.29 -7.05
N VAL A 158 26.72 19.47 -6.53
CA VAL A 158 25.49 19.03 -7.22
C VAL A 158 24.28 19.33 -6.32
N ILE A 159 23.25 19.93 -6.92
CA ILE A 159 21.93 20.13 -6.32
C ILE A 159 20.89 19.59 -7.31
N ALA A 160 20.22 18.51 -6.95
CA ALA A 160 19.18 17.91 -7.76
C ALA A 160 17.82 18.01 -7.05
N LYS A 161 16.79 18.40 -7.76
CA LYS A 161 15.40 18.40 -7.29
C LYS A 161 14.51 17.79 -8.37
N ARG A 162 13.66 16.79 -7.98
CA ARG A 162 12.73 16.15 -8.92
C ARG A 162 11.40 15.80 -8.26
N PHE A 163 10.39 15.64 -9.10
CA PHE A 163 9.06 15.16 -8.72
C PHE A 163 8.36 14.45 -9.88
N CYS A 164 7.44 13.55 -9.55
CA CYS A 164 6.39 13.09 -10.44
C CYS A 164 5.20 14.02 -10.23
N SER A 165 4.73 14.69 -11.29
CA SER A 165 3.66 15.67 -11.18
C SER A 165 2.33 14.99 -10.86
N ILE A 166 1.63 15.45 -9.82
CA ILE A 166 0.26 14.99 -9.53
C ILE A 166 -0.82 15.81 -10.27
N VAL A 167 -0.42 16.84 -11.01
CA VAL A 167 -1.30 17.68 -11.84
C VAL A 167 -1.22 17.24 -13.29
N ASP A 168 0.00 17.13 -13.84
CA ASP A 168 0.25 16.53 -15.16
C ASP A 168 0.68 15.08 -14.90
N ASP A 169 -0.27 14.19 -14.65
CA ASP A 169 -0.08 12.87 -14.05
C ASP A 169 0.72 11.86 -14.89
N GLU A 170 1.03 12.18 -16.15
CA GLU A 170 1.93 11.42 -17.03
C GLU A 170 3.34 12.02 -17.07
N ALA A 171 3.62 13.08 -16.30
CA ALA A 171 4.84 13.86 -16.37
C ALA A 171 5.67 13.88 -15.10
N GLY A 172 6.97 14.09 -15.26
CA GLY A 172 7.91 14.41 -14.20
C GLY A 172 8.93 15.46 -14.66
N ALA A 173 9.53 16.14 -13.70
CA ALA A 173 10.53 17.16 -13.97
C ALA A 173 11.73 17.06 -13.01
N ILE A 174 12.89 17.39 -13.51
CA ILE A 174 14.16 17.40 -12.78
C ILE A 174 14.85 18.74 -13.01
N ARG A 175 15.26 19.41 -11.94
CA ARG A 175 16.29 20.46 -11.97
C ARG A 175 17.57 19.84 -11.43
N TYR A 176 18.61 19.75 -12.24
CA TYR A 176 19.91 19.22 -11.90
C TYR A 176 20.98 20.30 -12.08
N ALA A 177 21.45 20.87 -10.99
CA ALA A 177 22.40 21.98 -11.01
C ALA A 177 23.79 21.50 -10.58
N ILE A 178 24.81 21.93 -11.33
CA ILE A 178 26.22 21.67 -11.06
C ILE A 178 26.96 22.98 -10.91
N THR A 179 27.92 23.03 -9.96
CA THR A 179 28.80 24.19 -9.77
C THR A 179 30.23 23.73 -9.52
N PRO A 180 31.18 23.99 -10.42
CA PRO A 180 32.60 23.78 -10.16
C PRO A 180 33.09 24.67 -9.03
N LEU A 181 33.76 24.13 -8.00
CA LEU A 181 34.17 24.89 -6.81
C LEU A 181 35.61 25.37 -6.88
N ASN A 182 36.51 24.63 -7.53
CA ASN A 182 37.95 24.91 -7.54
C ASN A 182 38.61 24.84 -8.93
N PHE A 183 37.82 24.74 -10.02
CA PHE A 183 38.31 24.58 -11.37
C PHE A 183 37.40 25.26 -12.40
N ASP A 184 37.96 25.52 -13.58
CA ASP A 184 37.22 25.75 -14.83
C ASP A 184 37.39 24.51 -15.69
N ALA A 185 36.35 24.05 -16.34
CA ALA A 185 36.41 22.86 -17.20
C ALA A 185 35.31 22.83 -18.25
N LYS A 186 35.53 22.01 -19.26
CA LYS A 186 34.47 21.56 -20.14
C LYS A 186 33.73 20.41 -19.43
N ILE A 187 32.47 20.61 -19.14
CA ILE A 187 31.59 19.58 -18.54
C ILE A 187 30.68 19.05 -19.63
N THR A 188 30.66 17.73 -19.78
CA THR A 188 29.75 17.04 -20.69
C THR A 188 28.60 16.45 -19.89
N ILE A 189 27.38 16.80 -20.27
CA ILE A 189 26.14 16.35 -19.64
C ILE A 189 25.41 15.51 -20.68
N THR A 190 24.95 14.32 -20.24
CA THR A 190 24.25 13.40 -21.13
C THR A 190 22.92 12.97 -20.48
N PRO A 191 21.84 13.78 -20.60
CA PRO A 191 20.50 13.35 -20.26
C PRO A 191 20.06 12.25 -21.23
N TYR A 192 19.47 11.16 -20.68
CA TYR A 192 19.11 9.99 -21.46
C TYR A 192 17.78 9.36 -21.02
N ILE A 193 17.24 8.52 -21.90
CA ILE A 193 16.20 7.54 -21.61
C ILE A 193 16.80 6.18 -21.93
N ASP A 194 16.80 5.29 -20.94
CA ASP A 194 17.30 3.94 -21.08
C ASP A 194 16.16 2.93 -20.92
N GLY A 195 15.81 2.28 -22.01
CA GLY A 195 14.85 1.19 -22.09
C GLY A 195 15.48 -0.20 -22.07
N ALA A 196 16.82 -0.31 -21.96
CA ALA A 196 17.54 -1.57 -21.80
C ALA A 196 17.48 -2.07 -20.34
N ILE A 197 16.31 -1.94 -19.74
CA ILE A 197 16.03 -2.26 -18.34
C ILE A 197 15.51 -3.70 -18.18
N ARG A 198 15.68 -4.23 -16.99
CA ARG A 198 15.18 -5.54 -16.59
C ARG A 198 14.57 -5.47 -15.20
N ASN A 199 13.58 -6.32 -14.95
CA ASN A 199 13.17 -6.59 -13.58
C ASN A 199 14.24 -7.45 -12.90
N ARG A 200 14.62 -7.08 -11.68
CA ARG A 200 15.52 -7.87 -10.83
C ARG A 200 14.89 -9.20 -10.43
N ASP A 201 13.57 -9.21 -10.25
CA ASP A 201 12.80 -10.39 -9.85
C ASP A 201 12.32 -11.24 -11.04
N ALA A 202 12.76 -10.95 -12.29
CA ALA A 202 12.39 -11.72 -13.45
C ALA A 202 12.78 -13.19 -13.29
N ASN A 203 11.82 -14.09 -13.52
CA ASN A 203 12.09 -15.52 -13.59
C ASN A 203 12.84 -15.81 -14.90
N TYR A 204 13.81 -16.69 -14.90
CA TYR A 204 14.57 -17.09 -16.10
C TYR A 204 15.30 -15.94 -16.84
N ASP A 205 15.59 -14.82 -16.21
CA ASP A 205 16.26 -13.65 -16.80
C ASP A 205 15.61 -13.14 -18.10
N GLU A 206 14.29 -13.36 -18.25
CA GLU A 206 13.53 -12.92 -19.42
C GLU A 206 13.53 -11.39 -19.52
N THR A 207 13.76 -10.87 -20.73
CA THR A 207 13.58 -9.45 -21.02
C THR A 207 12.14 -9.21 -21.48
N PHE A 208 11.44 -8.28 -20.84
CA PHE A 208 10.01 -8.09 -21.03
C PHE A 208 9.65 -7.12 -22.16
N TRP A 209 10.60 -6.30 -22.58
CA TRP A 209 10.40 -5.20 -23.53
C TRP A 209 11.06 -5.42 -24.89
N ASP A 210 10.34 -5.06 -25.94
CA ASP A 210 10.87 -4.84 -27.28
C ASP A 210 10.85 -3.36 -27.62
N GLU A 211 11.86 -2.88 -28.35
CA GLU A 211 11.88 -1.54 -28.93
C GLU A 211 10.93 -1.51 -30.13
N VAL A 212 10.05 -0.53 -30.19
CA VAL A 212 9.17 -0.29 -31.34
C VAL A 212 9.76 0.79 -32.21
N ARG A 213 10.07 1.93 -31.65
CA ARG A 213 10.67 3.06 -32.34
C ARG A 213 11.36 4.02 -31.36
N LYS A 214 12.29 4.81 -31.88
CA LYS A 214 12.98 5.84 -31.12
C LYS A 214 13.36 7.01 -31.99
N GLU A 215 13.41 8.19 -31.38
CA GLU A 215 13.74 9.42 -32.03
C GLU A 215 14.55 10.32 -31.10
N THR A 216 15.46 11.13 -31.71
CA THR A 216 16.17 12.17 -30.96
C THR A 216 16.28 13.42 -31.85
N GLY A 217 16.23 14.57 -31.23
CA GLY A 217 16.37 15.88 -31.81
C GLY A 217 17.24 16.78 -30.94
N TYR A 218 17.19 18.07 -31.20
CA TYR A 218 17.89 19.07 -30.40
C TYR A 218 17.29 19.13 -28.98
N GLY A 219 18.01 18.60 -27.99
CA GLY A 219 17.55 18.56 -26.61
C GLY A 219 16.36 17.60 -26.32
N GLU A 220 15.81 16.97 -27.34
CA GLU A 220 14.66 16.05 -27.20
C GLU A 220 15.07 14.61 -27.50
N ALA A 221 14.41 13.66 -26.81
CA ALA A 221 14.52 12.25 -27.13
C ALA A 221 13.23 11.50 -26.73
N TYR A 222 12.90 10.48 -27.51
CA TYR A 222 11.69 9.67 -27.36
C TYR A 222 12.00 8.22 -27.66
N ILE A 223 11.42 7.31 -26.86
CA ILE A 223 11.46 5.86 -27.09
C ILE A 223 10.10 5.26 -26.82
N GLU A 224 9.67 4.36 -27.69
CA GLU A 224 8.49 3.54 -27.47
C GLU A 224 8.89 2.09 -27.33
N LEU A 225 8.51 1.50 -26.21
CA LEU A 225 8.71 0.10 -25.86
C LEU A 225 7.37 -0.62 -25.87
N ARG A 226 7.39 -1.91 -26.22
CA ARG A 226 6.21 -2.79 -26.17
C ARG A 226 6.52 -4.02 -25.34
N THR A 227 5.59 -4.41 -24.49
CA THR A 227 5.69 -5.66 -23.74
C THR A 227 5.47 -6.86 -24.66
N ARG A 228 6.34 -7.87 -24.57
CA ARG A 228 6.37 -9.01 -25.51
C ARG A 228 5.11 -9.87 -25.49
N LYS A 229 4.52 -10.12 -24.32
CA LYS A 229 3.37 -11.03 -24.18
C LYS A 229 2.04 -10.29 -24.04
N THR A 230 2.01 -9.18 -23.32
CA THR A 230 0.77 -8.43 -23.08
C THR A 230 0.48 -7.37 -24.14
N GLY A 231 1.48 -6.97 -24.93
CA GLY A 231 1.30 -6.01 -26.01
C GLY A 231 1.08 -4.55 -25.54
N PHE A 232 1.31 -4.22 -24.27
CA PHE A 232 1.27 -2.83 -23.82
C PHE A 232 2.37 -2.02 -24.47
N HIS A 233 2.05 -0.85 -24.97
CA HIS A 233 3.00 0.14 -25.43
C HIS A 233 3.21 1.23 -24.39
N VAL A 234 4.46 1.62 -24.17
CA VAL A 234 4.84 2.76 -23.32
C VAL A 234 5.78 3.66 -24.12
N ALA A 235 5.37 4.91 -24.29
CA ALA A 235 6.20 5.96 -24.88
C ALA A 235 6.77 6.84 -23.78
N THR A 236 8.09 6.85 -23.66
CA THR A 236 8.82 7.76 -22.76
C THR A 236 9.49 8.84 -23.60
N GLY A 237 9.22 10.10 -23.27
CA GLY A 237 9.77 11.26 -23.93
C GLY A 237 10.48 12.20 -22.97
N MET A 238 11.49 12.96 -23.46
CA MET A 238 12.13 14.02 -22.69
C MET A 238 12.47 15.24 -23.53
N CYS A 239 12.56 16.40 -22.87
CA CYS A 239 13.15 17.63 -23.38
C CYS A 239 14.05 18.24 -22.31
N VAL A 240 15.10 18.92 -22.73
CA VAL A 240 16.11 19.53 -21.85
C VAL A 240 16.27 21.02 -22.15
N GLU A 241 16.27 21.83 -21.11
CA GLU A 241 16.65 23.24 -21.14
C GLU A 241 17.83 23.46 -20.20
N ILE A 242 18.68 24.45 -20.50
CA ILE A 242 19.89 24.74 -19.71
C ILE A 242 19.96 26.22 -19.39
N GLU A 243 20.30 26.50 -18.12
CA GLU A 243 20.58 27.85 -17.64
C GLU A 243 21.98 27.92 -17.05
N GLN A 244 22.65 29.04 -17.22
CA GLN A 244 23.89 29.39 -16.50
C GLN A 244 23.64 30.67 -15.71
N ASP A 245 23.88 30.61 -14.38
CA ASP A 245 23.58 31.70 -13.43
C ASP A 245 22.13 32.25 -13.57
N GLY A 246 21.16 31.38 -13.81
CA GLY A 246 19.75 31.73 -13.98
C GLY A 246 19.36 32.32 -15.33
N VAL A 247 20.29 32.31 -16.29
CA VAL A 247 20.03 32.77 -17.67
C VAL A 247 19.99 31.58 -18.61
N LYS A 248 18.90 31.42 -19.34
CA LYS A 248 18.74 30.38 -20.34
C LYS A 248 19.77 30.58 -21.46
N ILE A 249 20.47 29.52 -21.82
CA ILE A 249 21.51 29.53 -22.84
C ILE A 249 21.14 28.62 -24.01
N ASP A 250 21.59 28.98 -25.20
CA ASP A 250 21.63 28.09 -26.36
C ASP A 250 22.80 27.13 -26.22
N TYR A 251 22.60 25.89 -26.59
CA TYR A 251 23.63 24.86 -26.52
C TYR A 251 23.61 23.99 -27.77
N GLN A 252 24.71 23.31 -28.05
CA GLN A 252 24.73 22.27 -29.06
C GLN A 252 24.55 20.91 -28.43
N SER A 253 23.69 20.09 -29.02
CA SER A 253 23.52 18.71 -28.59
C SER A 253 23.90 17.73 -29.69
N GLN A 254 24.56 16.65 -29.31
CA GLN A 254 24.86 15.52 -30.16
C GLN A 254 23.88 14.39 -29.81
N PRO A 255 22.94 14.04 -30.70
CA PRO A 255 22.04 12.92 -30.51
C PRO A 255 22.80 11.59 -30.42
N ILE A 256 22.40 10.73 -29.47
CA ILE A 256 22.94 9.38 -29.32
C ILE A 256 21.78 8.39 -29.40
N LYS A 257 21.96 7.33 -30.19
CA LYS A 257 20.98 6.24 -30.34
C LYS A 257 21.72 4.90 -30.28
N TYR A 258 21.33 4.09 -29.30
CA TYR A 258 21.68 2.67 -29.24
C TYR A 258 20.40 1.82 -29.13
N GLU A 259 20.51 0.51 -29.13
CA GLU A 259 19.39 -0.37 -28.88
C GLU A 259 18.74 -0.01 -27.54
N LYS A 260 17.45 0.26 -27.56
CA LYS A 260 16.64 0.67 -26.39
C LYS A 260 17.19 1.89 -25.62
N TYR A 261 18.03 2.72 -26.23
CA TYR A 261 18.65 3.86 -25.59
C TYR A 261 18.64 5.08 -26.48
N VAL A 262 18.26 6.23 -25.92
CA VAL A 262 18.30 7.54 -26.57
C VAL A 262 18.83 8.62 -25.63
N ALA A 263 19.70 9.49 -26.12
CA ALA A 263 20.30 10.55 -25.31
C ALA A 263 20.67 11.79 -26.14
N ASN A 264 20.97 12.86 -25.43
CA ASN A 264 21.56 14.07 -25.97
C ASN A 264 22.86 14.37 -25.23
N ARG A 265 24.02 14.33 -25.93
CA ARG A 265 25.29 14.74 -25.34
C ARG A 265 25.49 16.23 -25.55
N ILE A 266 25.71 16.96 -24.45
CA ILE A 266 25.83 18.41 -24.41
C ILE A 266 27.13 18.76 -23.69
N SER A 267 28.02 19.51 -24.33
CA SER A 267 29.29 19.94 -23.72
C SER A 267 29.28 21.45 -23.50
N LEU A 268 29.55 21.88 -22.30
CA LEU A 268 29.46 23.26 -21.84
C LEU A 268 30.78 23.69 -21.20
N ASP A 269 31.19 24.92 -21.44
CA ASP A 269 32.30 25.55 -20.72
C ASP A 269 31.73 26.10 -19.40
N CYS A 270 32.15 25.50 -18.27
CA CYS A 270 31.72 25.87 -16.94
C CYS A 270 32.86 26.51 -16.17
N ARG A 271 32.60 27.68 -15.58
CA ARG A 271 33.59 28.42 -14.81
C ARG A 271 33.44 28.12 -13.30
N ARG A 272 34.54 28.29 -12.60
CA ARG A 272 34.55 28.19 -11.15
C ARG A 272 33.48 29.11 -10.52
N GLY A 273 32.64 28.56 -9.65
CA GLY A 273 31.58 29.29 -8.98
C GLY A 273 30.33 29.56 -9.80
N GLN A 274 30.34 29.21 -11.12
CA GLN A 274 29.19 29.38 -11.99
C GLN A 274 28.23 28.18 -11.89
N GLU A 275 26.98 28.44 -11.54
CA GLU A 275 25.95 27.39 -11.58
C GLU A 275 25.49 27.12 -13.00
N THR A 276 25.46 25.85 -13.37
CA THR A 276 24.82 25.38 -14.60
C THR A 276 23.69 24.45 -14.22
N ALA A 277 22.46 24.88 -14.48
CA ALA A 277 21.23 24.13 -14.16
C ALA A 277 20.65 23.47 -15.42
N ILE A 278 20.40 22.19 -15.35
CA ILE A 278 19.76 21.37 -16.37
C ILE A 278 18.33 21.12 -15.93
N PHE A 279 17.36 21.55 -16.71
CA PHE A 279 15.95 21.24 -16.54
C PHE A 279 15.58 20.14 -17.50
N LYS A 280 15.27 18.96 -16.97
CA LYS A 280 14.82 17.80 -17.73
C LYS A 280 13.35 17.57 -17.46
N TYR A 281 12.54 17.68 -18.51
CA TYR A 281 11.11 17.38 -18.50
C TYR A 281 10.91 16.02 -19.13
N ALA A 282 10.11 15.15 -18.51
CA ALA A 282 9.86 13.83 -19.05
C ALA A 282 8.39 13.43 -18.92
N VAL A 283 7.96 12.56 -19.84
CA VAL A 283 6.62 11.98 -19.84
C VAL A 283 6.68 10.46 -20.02
N ASN A 284 5.67 9.76 -19.46
CA ASN A 284 5.45 8.32 -19.63
C ASN A 284 3.99 8.08 -20.00
N LEU A 285 3.71 7.86 -21.27
CA LEU A 285 2.38 7.58 -21.78
C LEU A 285 2.24 6.10 -22.10
N SER A 286 1.05 5.53 -21.85
CA SER A 286 0.83 4.11 -22.14
C SER A 286 -0.39 3.86 -23.05
N SER A 287 -0.39 2.71 -23.70
CA SER A 287 -1.52 2.24 -24.51
C SER A 287 -2.77 1.91 -23.70
N LEU A 288 -2.75 2.07 -22.38
CA LEU A 288 -3.96 2.07 -21.55
C LEU A 288 -4.83 3.31 -21.82
N ASN A 289 -4.21 4.45 -22.17
CA ASN A 289 -4.89 5.73 -22.33
C ASN A 289 -4.92 6.22 -23.78
N TYR A 290 -4.04 5.71 -24.64
CA TYR A 290 -3.87 6.17 -26.01
C TYR A 290 -3.74 5.00 -26.98
N ASP A 291 -4.28 5.13 -28.17
CA ASP A 291 -4.01 4.18 -29.23
C ASP A 291 -2.51 4.16 -29.57
N SER A 292 -1.95 2.98 -29.82
CA SER A 292 -0.51 2.81 -30.09
C SER A 292 -0.02 3.63 -31.30
N ASP A 293 -0.88 3.83 -32.30
CA ASP A 293 -0.53 4.56 -33.53
C ASP A 293 -0.26 6.04 -33.27
N VAL A 294 -0.91 6.63 -32.28
CA VAL A 294 -0.77 8.05 -31.94
C VAL A 294 0.12 8.29 -30.72
N LEU A 295 0.49 7.26 -29.98
CA LEU A 295 1.16 7.33 -28.69
C LEU A 295 2.41 8.22 -28.70
N MET A 296 3.31 8.07 -29.69
CA MET A 296 4.50 8.92 -29.84
C MET A 296 4.17 10.38 -30.15
N LYS A 297 3.11 10.63 -30.90
CA LYS A 297 2.64 11.99 -31.20
C LYS A 297 2.10 12.67 -29.94
N GLU A 298 1.33 11.96 -29.15
CA GLU A 298 0.83 12.49 -27.88
C GLU A 298 1.96 12.70 -26.89
N ALA A 299 2.94 11.79 -26.81
CA ALA A 299 4.14 11.98 -25.98
C ALA A 299 4.89 13.29 -26.33
N ARG A 300 5.04 13.60 -27.64
CA ARG A 300 5.64 14.89 -28.05
C ARG A 300 4.83 16.09 -27.60
N LYS A 301 3.50 16.05 -27.79
CA LYS A 301 2.63 17.14 -27.35
C LYS A 301 2.74 17.36 -25.83
N SER A 302 2.73 16.29 -25.06
CA SER A 302 2.86 16.34 -23.61
C SER A 302 4.23 16.91 -23.19
N VAL A 303 5.34 16.45 -23.78
CA VAL A 303 6.68 17.03 -23.53
C VAL A 303 6.70 18.53 -23.85
N GLN A 304 6.18 18.93 -25.01
CA GLN A 304 6.13 20.35 -25.41
C GLN A 304 5.24 21.19 -24.48
N HIS A 305 4.16 20.61 -23.97
CA HIS A 305 3.28 21.26 -23.01
C HIS A 305 4.01 21.54 -21.70
N ILE A 306 4.61 20.53 -21.09
CA ILE A 306 5.27 20.69 -19.78
C ILE A 306 6.55 21.52 -19.87
N THR A 307 7.30 21.44 -20.99
CA THR A 307 8.47 22.31 -21.21
C THR A 307 8.06 23.77 -21.29
N ARG A 308 6.98 24.09 -22.02
CA ARG A 308 6.44 25.47 -22.05
C ARG A 308 5.91 25.94 -20.70
N LYS A 309 5.33 25.04 -19.89
CA LYS A 309 4.91 25.33 -18.52
C LYS A 309 6.09 25.72 -17.63
N GLY A 310 7.22 25.03 -17.79
CA GLY A 310 8.46 25.27 -17.10
C GLY A 310 8.49 24.69 -15.67
N PHE A 311 9.71 24.47 -15.16
CA PHE A 311 9.93 23.76 -13.89
C PHE A 311 9.28 24.46 -12.70
N GLU A 312 9.45 25.77 -12.56
CA GLU A 312 8.96 26.52 -11.39
C GLU A 312 7.44 26.52 -11.31
N LYS A 313 6.75 26.62 -12.46
CA LYS A 313 5.29 26.56 -12.49
C LYS A 313 4.79 25.14 -12.17
N MET A 314 5.42 24.10 -12.74
CA MET A 314 5.09 22.70 -12.41
C MET A 314 5.30 22.43 -10.93
N LEU A 315 6.41 22.89 -10.33
CA LEU A 315 6.69 22.74 -8.91
C LEU A 315 5.69 23.50 -8.03
N PHE A 316 5.29 24.70 -8.44
CA PHE A 316 4.25 25.47 -7.73
C PHE A 316 2.92 24.71 -7.73
N GLU A 317 2.47 24.21 -8.87
CA GLU A 317 1.24 23.42 -8.99
C GLU A 317 1.32 22.11 -8.17
N GLN A 318 2.49 21.45 -8.17
CA GLN A 318 2.78 20.27 -7.34
C GLN A 318 2.56 20.57 -5.85
N LYS A 319 3.15 21.67 -5.35
CA LYS A 319 3.02 22.10 -3.96
C LYS A 319 1.57 22.39 -3.57
N GLN A 320 0.82 23.08 -4.43
CA GLN A 320 -0.59 23.38 -4.19
C GLN A 320 -1.42 22.09 -4.13
N ALA A 321 -1.25 21.20 -5.09
CA ALA A 321 -2.00 19.95 -5.12
C ALA A 321 -1.68 19.03 -3.93
N TRP A 322 -0.44 19.03 -3.42
CA TRP A 322 -0.12 18.35 -2.18
C TRP A 322 -0.70 19.04 -0.95
N ALA A 323 -0.71 20.39 -0.91
CA ALA A 323 -1.35 21.14 0.18
C ALA A 323 -2.84 20.81 0.29
N ASP A 324 -3.56 20.74 -0.86
CA ASP A 324 -4.97 20.36 -0.92
C ASP A 324 -5.19 18.91 -0.39
N LYS A 325 -4.30 17.98 -0.71
CA LYS A 325 -4.36 16.61 -0.15
C LYS A 325 -4.13 16.60 1.36
N TRP A 326 -3.12 17.32 1.84
CA TRP A 326 -2.81 17.40 3.26
C TRP A 326 -3.89 18.08 4.07
N GLU A 327 -4.61 19.05 3.49
CA GLU A 327 -5.73 19.70 4.17
C GLU A 327 -6.76 18.69 4.68
N THR A 328 -7.00 17.61 3.94
CA THR A 328 -8.02 16.61 4.30
C THR A 328 -7.44 15.33 4.91
N ASN A 329 -6.19 15.00 4.64
CA ASN A 329 -5.60 13.69 4.95
C ASN A 329 -4.60 13.72 6.10
N ASP A 330 -4.14 14.91 6.53
CA ASP A 330 -3.12 15.01 7.58
C ASP A 330 -3.62 14.46 8.92
N ILE A 331 -2.72 13.77 9.58
CA ILE A 331 -2.84 13.42 10.99
C ILE A 331 -1.74 14.16 11.74
N SER A 332 -2.13 14.96 12.73
CA SER A 332 -1.21 15.71 13.57
C SER A 332 -1.04 15.03 14.92
N ILE A 333 0.20 14.68 15.25
CA ILE A 333 0.62 14.13 16.53
C ILE A 333 1.59 15.13 17.16
N ASP A 334 1.21 15.71 18.30
CA ASP A 334 2.07 16.62 19.03
C ASP A 334 2.75 15.91 20.21
N GLY A 335 4.06 16.18 20.39
CA GLY A 335 4.87 15.57 21.45
C GLY A 335 5.73 14.38 21.01
N ASP A 336 5.56 13.86 19.78
CA ASP A 336 6.34 12.72 19.26
C ASP A 336 6.66 12.88 17.77
N THR A 337 7.82 13.43 17.46
CA THR A 337 8.27 13.68 16.06
C THR A 337 8.46 12.38 15.27
N ALA A 338 8.89 11.30 15.91
CA ALA A 338 9.09 10.02 15.23
C ALA A 338 7.75 9.38 14.80
N ALA A 339 6.76 9.43 15.69
CA ALA A 339 5.40 8.99 15.38
C ALA A 339 4.76 9.88 14.30
N GLN A 340 4.95 11.20 14.39
CA GLN A 340 4.46 12.16 13.39
C GLN A 340 5.07 11.91 12.01
N GLN A 341 6.39 11.71 11.94
CA GLN A 341 7.08 11.38 10.69
C GLN A 341 6.53 10.09 10.09
N GLY A 342 6.38 9.06 10.91
CA GLY A 342 5.89 7.75 10.48
C GLY A 342 4.51 7.83 9.85
N ILE A 343 3.53 8.46 10.51
CA ILE A 343 2.16 8.51 9.97
C ILE A 343 2.08 9.36 8.70
N ARG A 344 2.78 10.51 8.61
CA ARG A 344 2.81 11.31 7.39
C ARG A 344 3.50 10.59 6.24
N PHE A 345 4.58 9.86 6.51
CA PHE A 345 5.23 9.03 5.51
C PHE A 345 4.25 7.99 4.92
N ASN A 346 3.52 7.32 5.78
CA ASN A 346 2.54 6.33 5.34
C ASN A 346 1.40 6.95 4.51
N ILE A 347 0.85 8.07 4.94
CA ILE A 347 -0.18 8.81 4.19
C ILE A 347 0.35 9.32 2.85
N PHE A 348 1.57 9.82 2.81
CA PHE A 348 2.23 10.28 1.58
C PHE A 348 2.34 9.15 0.56
N GLN A 349 2.85 7.98 0.97
CA GLN A 349 3.01 6.82 0.12
C GLN A 349 1.67 6.28 -0.42
N LEU A 350 0.62 6.27 0.39
CA LEU A 350 -0.73 5.88 -0.04
C LEU A 350 -1.28 6.82 -1.10
N ASN A 351 -1.15 8.14 -0.90
CA ASN A 351 -1.64 9.15 -1.83
C ASN A 351 -0.90 9.16 -3.18
N GLN A 352 0.39 8.81 -3.19
CA GLN A 352 1.12 8.72 -4.45
C GLN A 352 0.97 7.38 -5.16
N THR A 353 0.52 6.33 -4.45
CA THR A 353 0.32 4.99 -5.05
C THR A 353 -0.99 4.89 -5.81
N TYR A 354 -2.07 5.48 -5.28
CA TYR A 354 -3.40 5.37 -5.87
C TYR A 354 -4.19 6.67 -5.69
N THR A 355 -4.75 7.18 -6.78
CA THR A 355 -5.55 8.41 -6.80
C THR A 355 -7.04 8.16 -7.03
N GLY A 356 -7.40 6.97 -7.50
CA GLY A 356 -8.79 6.59 -7.81
C GLY A 356 -9.37 7.24 -9.06
N GLU A 357 -8.57 7.90 -9.88
CA GLU A 357 -9.05 8.54 -11.12
C GLU A 357 -9.41 7.52 -12.21
N ASP A 358 -8.79 6.33 -12.16
CA ASP A 358 -8.94 5.30 -13.16
C ASP A 358 -9.38 3.97 -12.51
N GLU A 359 -10.58 3.54 -12.84
CA GLU A 359 -11.16 2.28 -12.34
C GLU A 359 -10.53 1.00 -12.90
N ARG A 360 -9.53 1.14 -13.79
CA ARG A 360 -8.73 0.02 -14.33
C ARG A 360 -7.49 -0.26 -13.50
N LEU A 361 -7.12 0.66 -12.59
CA LEU A 361 -5.91 0.57 -11.78
C LEU A 361 -6.16 -0.08 -10.42
N ASN A 362 -5.11 -0.65 -9.87
CA ASN A 362 -5.10 -1.36 -8.60
C ASN A 362 -4.05 -0.82 -7.64
N ILE A 363 -4.03 -1.37 -6.43
CA ILE A 363 -2.99 -1.11 -5.44
C ILE A 363 -2.16 -2.39 -5.29
N GLY A 364 -0.88 -2.30 -5.69
CA GLY A 364 0.09 -3.35 -5.42
C GLY A 364 0.73 -3.19 -4.04
N PRO A 365 1.15 -4.28 -3.36
CA PRO A 365 1.69 -4.21 -2.00
C PRO A 365 2.93 -3.34 -1.84
N LYS A 366 3.71 -3.15 -2.91
CA LYS A 366 4.90 -2.29 -2.93
C LYS A 366 4.69 -0.96 -3.67
N GLY A 367 3.51 -0.70 -4.26
CA GLY A 367 3.23 0.52 -5.03
C GLY A 367 4.30 0.81 -6.08
N PHE A 368 4.84 2.04 -6.10
CA PHE A 368 5.95 2.45 -6.97
C PHE A 368 7.34 2.35 -6.31
N THR A 369 7.44 1.64 -5.20
CA THR A 369 8.68 1.57 -4.41
C THR A 369 9.50 0.31 -4.68
N GLY A 370 8.95 -0.68 -5.38
CA GLY A 370 9.64 -1.92 -5.69
C GLY A 370 8.86 -2.90 -6.55
N GLU A 371 9.53 -3.97 -6.99
CA GLU A 371 9.00 -4.97 -7.93
C GLU A 371 8.29 -6.14 -7.22
N LYS A 372 8.63 -6.39 -5.97
CA LYS A 372 8.19 -7.59 -5.26
C LYS A 372 6.67 -7.66 -5.15
N TYR A 373 6.12 -8.86 -5.12
CA TYR A 373 4.68 -9.15 -5.23
C TYR A 373 4.05 -8.71 -6.56
N GLY A 374 4.86 -8.45 -7.58
CA GLY A 374 4.44 -8.21 -8.95
C GLY A 374 3.54 -6.97 -9.17
N GLY A 375 3.37 -6.10 -8.18
CA GLY A 375 2.43 -4.98 -8.25
C GLY A 375 0.95 -5.39 -8.34
N SER A 376 0.66 -6.67 -8.07
CA SER A 376 -0.66 -7.27 -8.19
C SER A 376 -1.57 -6.93 -7.01
N THR A 377 -2.87 -7.04 -7.21
CA THR A 377 -3.88 -6.89 -6.16
C THR A 377 -3.94 -8.14 -5.29
N TYR A 378 -3.95 -7.95 -3.99
CA TYR A 378 -4.21 -8.93 -2.93
C TYR A 378 -5.47 -8.52 -2.15
N TRP A 379 -5.94 -9.36 -1.22
CA TRP A 379 -7.06 -9.03 -0.34
C TRP A 379 -6.80 -7.85 0.61
N ASP A 380 -5.55 -7.47 0.73
CA ASP A 380 -5.07 -6.32 1.50
C ASP A 380 -5.75 -5.02 1.06
N THR A 381 -6.03 -4.90 -0.25
CA THR A 381 -6.72 -3.72 -0.81
C THR A 381 -8.07 -3.53 -0.17
N GLU A 382 -8.85 -4.61 -0.06
CA GLU A 382 -10.18 -4.60 0.53
C GLU A 382 -10.15 -4.46 2.04
N ALA A 383 -9.23 -5.17 2.70
CA ALA A 383 -9.18 -5.27 4.15
C ALA A 383 -8.58 -4.01 4.82
N TYR A 384 -7.59 -3.38 4.18
CA TYR A 384 -6.79 -2.30 4.80
C TYR A 384 -6.82 -1.00 4.00
N CYS A 385 -6.62 -1.04 2.67
CA CYS A 385 -6.51 0.18 1.88
C CYS A 385 -7.85 0.89 1.68
N LEU A 386 -8.91 0.15 1.38
CA LEU A 386 -10.24 0.74 1.10
C LEU A 386 -10.75 1.62 2.24
N PRO A 387 -10.66 1.24 3.54
CA PRO A 387 -11.07 2.11 4.64
C PRO A 387 -10.33 3.45 4.70
N PHE A 388 -9.05 3.49 4.33
CA PHE A 388 -8.29 4.72 4.24
C PHE A 388 -8.90 5.67 3.20
N TYR A 389 -9.11 5.19 1.97
CA TYR A 389 -9.67 6.02 0.90
C TYR A 389 -11.13 6.41 1.13
N LEU A 390 -11.92 5.56 1.80
CA LEU A 390 -13.29 5.90 2.24
C LEU A 390 -13.31 7.15 3.13
N ALA A 391 -12.34 7.26 4.02
CA ALA A 391 -12.33 8.30 5.03
C ALA A 391 -11.54 9.56 4.62
N THR A 392 -10.65 9.47 3.65
CA THR A 392 -9.70 10.56 3.31
C THR A 392 -9.90 11.15 1.92
N ALA A 393 -10.51 10.41 1.01
CA ALA A 393 -10.66 10.80 -0.38
C ALA A 393 -12.14 11.03 -0.77
N ASP A 394 -12.35 11.47 -2.00
CA ASP A 394 -13.68 11.49 -2.59
C ASP A 394 -14.23 10.05 -2.68
N GLN A 395 -15.55 9.91 -2.49
CA GLN A 395 -16.23 8.60 -2.52
C GLN A 395 -15.92 7.78 -3.78
N LYS A 396 -15.73 8.44 -4.93
CA LYS A 396 -15.36 7.82 -6.21
C LYS A 396 -14.08 6.97 -6.09
N VAL A 397 -13.12 7.39 -5.28
CA VAL A 397 -11.83 6.71 -5.14
C VAL A 397 -12.00 5.30 -4.59
N ALA A 398 -12.72 5.15 -3.48
CA ALA A 398 -13.03 3.83 -2.91
C ALA A 398 -13.99 3.03 -3.80
N ARG A 399 -14.96 3.70 -4.44
CA ARG A 399 -15.89 3.07 -5.38
C ARG A 399 -15.17 2.43 -6.56
N ASN A 400 -14.16 3.08 -7.10
CA ASN A 400 -13.38 2.56 -8.24
C ASN A 400 -12.61 1.28 -7.88
N LEU A 401 -12.12 1.13 -6.64
CA LEU A 401 -11.53 -0.14 -6.19
C LEU A 401 -12.53 -1.31 -6.23
N LEU A 402 -13.79 -1.05 -5.89
CA LEU A 402 -14.85 -2.06 -5.96
C LEU A 402 -15.31 -2.32 -7.41
N ILE A 403 -15.37 -1.30 -8.25
CA ILE A 403 -15.64 -1.44 -9.68
C ILE A 403 -14.55 -2.25 -10.37
N TYR A 404 -13.29 -2.07 -9.99
CA TYR A 404 -12.17 -2.91 -10.45
C TYR A 404 -12.46 -4.40 -10.21
N ARG A 405 -12.94 -4.77 -9.01
CA ARG A 405 -13.35 -6.16 -8.72
C ARG A 405 -14.58 -6.61 -9.51
N HIS A 406 -15.59 -5.75 -9.67
CA HIS A 406 -16.76 -6.09 -10.49
C HIS A 406 -16.36 -6.40 -11.95
N LYS A 407 -15.46 -5.61 -12.55
CA LYS A 407 -14.95 -5.85 -13.91
C LYS A 407 -14.23 -7.20 -14.06
N GLN A 408 -13.72 -7.75 -12.98
CA GLN A 408 -13.03 -9.03 -12.92
C GLN A 408 -13.96 -10.22 -12.60
N LEU A 409 -15.27 -9.98 -12.40
CA LEU A 409 -16.21 -11.03 -11.99
C LEU A 409 -16.25 -12.20 -12.97
N GLY A 410 -16.25 -11.95 -14.28
CA GLY A 410 -16.21 -13.00 -15.30
C GLY A 410 -14.99 -13.91 -15.15
N LYS A 411 -13.81 -13.32 -14.89
CA LYS A 411 -12.57 -14.07 -14.65
C LYS A 411 -12.59 -14.84 -13.32
N ALA A 412 -13.19 -14.26 -12.28
CA ALA A 412 -13.38 -14.96 -11.01
C ALA A 412 -14.31 -16.19 -11.15
N ILE A 413 -15.34 -16.12 -12.02
CA ILE A 413 -16.19 -17.25 -12.35
C ILE A 413 -15.39 -18.31 -13.13
N GLU A 414 -14.61 -17.92 -14.15
CA GLU A 414 -13.73 -18.83 -14.90
C GLU A 414 -12.73 -19.53 -13.96
N ASN A 415 -12.16 -18.77 -13.00
CA ASN A 415 -11.27 -19.31 -11.98
C ASN A 415 -11.97 -20.37 -11.11
N GLY A 416 -13.20 -20.08 -10.66
CA GLY A 416 -14.04 -21.07 -9.96
C GLY A 416 -14.31 -22.32 -10.81
N GLN A 417 -14.60 -22.15 -12.09
CA GLN A 417 -14.85 -23.28 -13.01
C GLN A 417 -13.63 -24.19 -13.19
N LYS A 418 -12.42 -23.61 -13.26
CA LYS A 418 -11.16 -24.39 -13.32
C LYS A 418 -10.99 -25.31 -12.10
N LEU A 419 -11.53 -24.93 -10.97
CA LEU A 419 -11.49 -25.70 -9.72
C LEU A 419 -12.73 -26.60 -9.51
N GLY A 420 -13.63 -26.68 -10.51
CA GLY A 420 -14.80 -27.56 -10.50
C GLY A 420 -16.09 -26.93 -9.98
N PHE A 421 -16.10 -25.66 -9.61
CA PHE A 421 -17.31 -24.94 -9.22
C PHE A 421 -18.17 -24.59 -10.46
N ARG A 422 -19.48 -24.43 -10.28
CA ARG A 422 -20.45 -24.29 -11.39
C ARG A 422 -21.45 -23.17 -11.13
N ALA A 423 -22.34 -22.97 -12.10
CA ALA A 423 -23.51 -22.08 -11.99
C ALA A 423 -23.15 -20.62 -11.60
N GLY A 424 -22.05 -20.07 -12.13
CA GLY A 424 -21.65 -18.71 -11.84
C GLY A 424 -21.02 -18.50 -10.44
N ALA A 425 -20.54 -19.56 -9.81
CA ALA A 425 -19.77 -19.46 -8.58
C ALA A 425 -18.41 -18.79 -8.87
N ALA A 426 -18.11 -17.68 -8.19
CA ALA A 426 -16.89 -16.92 -8.40
C ALA A 426 -15.88 -17.18 -7.27
N LEU A 427 -14.65 -17.54 -7.63
CA LEU A 427 -13.50 -17.46 -6.74
C LEU A 427 -12.55 -16.39 -7.27
N TYR A 428 -12.54 -15.25 -6.61
CA TYR A 428 -11.60 -14.20 -6.95
C TYR A 428 -10.16 -14.67 -6.75
N PRO A 429 -9.21 -14.23 -7.61
CA PRO A 429 -7.82 -14.61 -7.48
C PRO A 429 -7.23 -14.18 -6.13
N MET A 430 -6.27 -14.95 -5.63
CA MET A 430 -5.42 -14.52 -4.52
C MET A 430 -4.56 -13.35 -4.95
N VAL A 431 -3.97 -13.46 -6.14
CA VAL A 431 -3.08 -12.45 -6.74
C VAL A 431 -3.50 -12.19 -8.18
N THR A 432 -3.71 -10.93 -8.53
CA THR A 432 -4.14 -10.59 -9.89
C THR A 432 -3.79 -9.18 -10.33
N MET A 433 -3.64 -9.02 -11.66
CA MET A 433 -3.65 -7.71 -12.34
C MET A 433 -4.93 -7.52 -13.18
N ASN A 434 -5.45 -8.58 -13.78
CA ASN A 434 -6.52 -8.55 -14.78
C ASN A 434 -7.73 -9.44 -14.44
N GLY A 435 -7.77 -9.99 -13.24
CA GLY A 435 -8.81 -10.92 -12.79
C GLY A 435 -8.45 -12.40 -12.94
N GLU A 436 -7.38 -12.74 -13.63
CA GLU A 436 -6.86 -14.11 -13.67
C GLU A 436 -6.05 -14.41 -12.41
N GLU A 437 -6.16 -15.65 -11.88
CA GLU A 437 -5.26 -16.11 -10.84
C GLU A 437 -3.85 -16.22 -11.40
N CYS A 438 -2.91 -15.53 -10.83
CA CYS A 438 -1.54 -15.47 -11.32
C CYS A 438 -0.48 -15.70 -10.25
N HIS A 439 -0.85 -16.33 -9.15
CA HIS A 439 0.09 -16.75 -8.11
C HIS A 439 0.11 -18.27 -8.00
N ASN A 440 1.24 -18.91 -8.26
CA ASN A 440 1.33 -20.36 -8.20
C ASN A 440 2.59 -20.87 -7.51
N GLU A 441 3.21 -20.06 -6.70
CA GLU A 441 4.41 -20.47 -5.96
C GLU A 441 4.09 -21.49 -4.87
N TRP A 442 2.78 -21.64 -4.50
CA TRP A 442 2.40 -22.33 -3.29
C TRP A 442 0.92 -22.78 -3.32
N GLU A 443 0.59 -23.89 -2.64
CA GLU A 443 -0.78 -24.39 -2.48
C GLU A 443 -1.75 -23.38 -1.83
N ILE A 444 -1.23 -22.45 -1.06
CA ILE A 444 -1.97 -21.35 -0.41
C ILE A 444 -2.92 -20.60 -1.38
N THR A 445 -2.60 -20.57 -2.66
CA THR A 445 -3.44 -20.00 -3.73
C THR A 445 -4.85 -20.58 -3.75
N PHE A 446 -5.00 -21.86 -3.41
CA PHE A 446 -6.29 -22.55 -3.37
C PHE A 446 -6.93 -22.57 -1.99
N GLU A 447 -6.15 -22.30 -0.96
CA GLU A 447 -6.51 -22.46 0.45
C GLU A 447 -6.95 -21.14 1.08
N GLU A 448 -6.35 -20.00 0.70
CA GLU A 448 -6.73 -18.66 1.18
C GLU A 448 -7.99 -18.11 0.54
N ILE A 449 -9.06 -18.85 0.65
CA ILE A 449 -10.35 -18.49 0.03
C ILE A 449 -11.10 -17.39 0.78
N HIS A 450 -10.65 -17.02 1.97
CA HIS A 450 -11.19 -15.90 2.76
C HIS A 450 -11.12 -14.55 2.02
N ARG A 451 -10.29 -14.42 0.98
CA ARG A 451 -10.25 -13.27 0.08
C ARG A 451 -11.60 -12.93 -0.55
N ASN A 452 -12.43 -13.93 -0.85
CA ASN A 452 -13.82 -13.72 -1.27
C ASN A 452 -14.64 -13.01 -0.21
N GLY A 453 -14.44 -13.38 1.05
CA GLY A 453 -15.09 -12.73 2.18
C GLY A 453 -14.61 -11.29 2.38
N ALA A 454 -13.33 -11.01 2.14
CA ALA A 454 -12.80 -9.65 2.21
C ALA A 454 -13.44 -8.71 1.17
N ILE A 455 -13.69 -9.21 -0.05
CA ILE A 455 -14.40 -8.44 -1.10
C ILE A 455 -15.86 -8.17 -0.68
N ALA A 456 -16.55 -9.18 -0.17
CA ALA A 456 -17.91 -9.01 0.33
C ALA A 456 -17.97 -8.01 1.50
N TYR A 457 -17.00 -8.07 2.42
CA TYR A 457 -16.89 -7.12 3.52
C TYR A 457 -16.57 -5.70 3.04
N ALA A 458 -15.74 -5.55 2.02
CA ALA A 458 -15.44 -4.25 1.42
C ALA A 458 -16.69 -3.60 0.79
N ILE A 459 -17.52 -4.38 0.10
CA ILE A 459 -18.82 -3.92 -0.43
C ILE A 459 -19.72 -3.44 0.72
N TYR A 460 -19.87 -4.27 1.75
CA TYR A 460 -20.63 -3.91 2.94
C TYR A 460 -20.09 -2.63 3.61
N ASN A 461 -18.77 -2.54 3.80
CA ASN A 461 -18.14 -1.40 4.46
C ASN A 461 -18.32 -0.11 3.65
N TYR A 462 -18.21 -0.18 2.33
CA TYR A 462 -18.48 0.93 1.44
C TYR A 462 -19.93 1.42 1.58
N VAL A 463 -20.90 0.53 1.45
CA VAL A 463 -22.33 0.88 1.53
C VAL A 463 -22.68 1.45 2.91
N ARG A 464 -22.23 0.79 3.98
CA ARG A 464 -22.45 1.22 5.37
C ARG A 464 -21.88 2.62 5.63
N TYR A 465 -20.65 2.85 5.17
CA TYR A 465 -19.91 4.09 5.38
C TYR A 465 -20.51 5.26 4.58
N THR A 466 -20.71 5.05 3.30
CA THR A 466 -21.12 6.11 2.36
C THR A 466 -22.63 6.34 2.31
N GLY A 467 -23.43 5.32 2.58
CA GLY A 467 -24.87 5.32 2.34
C GLY A 467 -25.25 5.13 0.86
N ASP A 468 -24.27 4.84 -0.03
CA ASP A 468 -24.51 4.57 -1.46
C ASP A 468 -25.07 3.15 -1.67
N GLU A 469 -26.37 3.00 -1.40
CA GLU A 469 -27.06 1.73 -1.60
C GLU A 469 -27.24 1.37 -3.09
N HIS A 470 -27.22 2.37 -3.98
CA HIS A 470 -27.30 2.15 -5.43
C HIS A 470 -26.09 1.40 -5.98
N TYR A 471 -24.94 1.43 -5.30
CA TYR A 471 -23.81 0.58 -5.64
C TYR A 471 -24.20 -0.92 -5.64
N LEU A 472 -25.06 -1.35 -4.69
CA LEU A 472 -25.57 -2.74 -4.67
C LEU A 472 -26.40 -3.05 -5.92
N VAL A 473 -27.22 -2.10 -6.37
CA VAL A 473 -28.07 -2.24 -7.55
C VAL A 473 -27.23 -2.37 -8.82
N ASP A 474 -26.21 -1.51 -8.96
CA ASP A 474 -25.46 -1.40 -10.20
C ASP A 474 -24.34 -2.46 -10.33
N TYR A 475 -23.74 -2.91 -9.20
CA TYR A 475 -22.52 -3.74 -9.20
C TYR A 475 -22.49 -4.78 -8.08
N GLY A 476 -22.77 -4.37 -6.86
CA GLY A 476 -22.43 -5.13 -5.67
C GLY A 476 -23.19 -6.43 -5.52
N LEU A 477 -24.50 -6.44 -5.83
CA LEU A 477 -25.34 -7.63 -5.65
C LEU A 477 -24.90 -8.77 -6.57
N GLU A 478 -24.52 -8.49 -7.80
CA GLU A 478 -24.03 -9.52 -8.75
C GLU A 478 -22.76 -10.20 -8.20
N VAL A 479 -21.82 -9.41 -7.68
CA VAL A 479 -20.60 -9.93 -7.05
C VAL A 479 -20.92 -10.77 -5.82
N LEU A 480 -21.80 -10.29 -4.95
CA LEU A 480 -22.21 -10.99 -3.73
C LEU A 480 -22.89 -12.34 -4.02
N ILE A 481 -23.77 -12.39 -5.01
CA ILE A 481 -24.45 -13.65 -5.41
C ILE A 481 -23.42 -14.66 -5.93
N ALA A 482 -22.49 -14.23 -6.78
CA ALA A 482 -21.48 -15.11 -7.35
C ALA A 482 -20.50 -15.65 -6.26
N ILE A 483 -20.10 -14.82 -5.30
CA ILE A 483 -19.32 -15.24 -4.12
C ILE A 483 -20.14 -16.20 -3.25
N SER A 484 -21.42 -15.93 -3.02
CA SER A 484 -22.30 -16.79 -2.23
C SER A 484 -22.49 -18.17 -2.87
N ARG A 485 -22.57 -18.25 -4.18
CA ARG A 485 -22.60 -19.53 -4.93
C ARG A 485 -21.31 -20.33 -4.74
N PHE A 486 -20.15 -19.65 -4.67
CA PHE A 486 -18.89 -20.29 -4.34
C PHE A 486 -18.92 -20.86 -2.91
N TRP A 487 -19.29 -20.08 -1.91
CA TRP A 487 -19.36 -20.53 -0.52
C TRP A 487 -20.32 -21.72 -0.37
N SER A 488 -21.50 -21.65 -1.01
CA SER A 488 -22.51 -22.72 -0.94
C SER A 488 -22.03 -24.05 -1.54
N GLN A 489 -21.08 -24.01 -2.48
CA GLN A 489 -20.50 -25.19 -3.09
C GLN A 489 -19.18 -25.63 -2.43
N ARG A 490 -18.52 -24.73 -1.70
CA ARG A 490 -17.22 -24.99 -1.08
C ARG A 490 -17.31 -25.73 0.26
N VAL A 491 -18.40 -25.55 0.98
CA VAL A 491 -18.65 -26.24 2.24
C VAL A 491 -19.04 -27.70 2.02
N ASN A 492 -18.71 -28.55 2.99
CA ASN A 492 -19.09 -29.95 3.02
C ASN A 492 -20.04 -30.22 4.18
N TRP A 493 -21.08 -31.03 3.96
CA TRP A 493 -21.93 -31.52 5.06
C TRP A 493 -21.22 -32.64 5.82
N SER A 494 -20.94 -32.45 7.10
CA SER A 494 -20.41 -33.49 7.97
C SER A 494 -21.56 -34.25 8.61
N ALA A 495 -21.78 -35.52 8.22
CA ALA A 495 -22.77 -36.37 8.85
C ALA A 495 -22.45 -36.65 10.32
N GLN A 496 -21.19 -36.66 10.71
CA GLN A 496 -20.77 -36.86 12.09
C GLN A 496 -21.09 -35.67 12.98
N LYS A 497 -20.80 -34.45 12.51
CA LYS A 497 -21.02 -33.20 13.26
C LYS A 497 -22.44 -32.66 13.11
N GLN A 498 -23.19 -33.12 12.10
CA GLN A 498 -24.50 -32.55 11.72
C GLN A 498 -24.37 -31.02 11.43
N GLN A 499 -23.21 -30.63 10.84
CA GLN A 499 -22.84 -29.26 10.54
C GLN A 499 -22.14 -29.17 9.18
N TYR A 500 -22.14 -27.98 8.59
CA TYR A 500 -21.29 -27.67 7.45
C TYR A 500 -19.86 -27.40 7.92
N VAL A 501 -18.89 -28.01 7.28
CA VAL A 501 -17.47 -27.89 7.55
C VAL A 501 -16.73 -27.40 6.32
N MET A 502 -15.58 -26.79 6.52
CA MET A 502 -14.70 -26.35 5.45
C MET A 502 -13.32 -27.01 5.61
N LEU A 503 -12.93 -27.80 4.61
CA LEU A 503 -11.74 -28.63 4.66
C LEU A 503 -10.63 -28.03 3.79
N GLY A 504 -9.37 -28.19 4.21
CA GLY A 504 -8.22 -27.82 3.43
C GLY A 504 -8.19 -26.31 3.08
N VAL A 505 -8.10 -25.47 4.09
CA VAL A 505 -8.03 -24.01 3.95
C VAL A 505 -6.82 -23.46 4.69
N THR A 506 -6.41 -22.26 4.30
CA THR A 506 -5.46 -21.43 5.05
C THR A 506 -6.15 -20.14 5.41
N GLY A 507 -6.11 -19.78 6.68
CA GLY A 507 -6.59 -18.49 7.17
C GLY A 507 -5.57 -17.38 6.92
N PRO A 508 -5.80 -16.15 7.44
CA PRO A 508 -4.80 -15.09 7.40
C PRO A 508 -3.46 -15.46 8.03
N ASN A 509 -3.46 -16.36 9.02
CA ASN A 509 -2.23 -16.94 9.57
C ASN A 509 -1.63 -17.98 8.60
N GLU A 510 -0.82 -17.54 7.66
CA GLU A 510 -0.16 -18.42 6.68
C GLU A 510 0.85 -19.41 7.29
N TYR A 511 1.13 -19.38 8.61
CA TYR A 511 1.90 -20.39 9.31
C TYR A 511 1.10 -21.66 9.61
N GLU A 512 -0.14 -21.71 9.17
CA GLU A 512 -1.05 -22.84 9.20
C GLU A 512 -1.63 -23.09 7.80
N ASN A 513 -1.15 -24.12 7.13
CA ASN A 513 -1.64 -24.46 5.79
C ASN A 513 -2.48 -25.73 5.81
N ASN A 514 -3.43 -25.82 4.88
CA ASN A 514 -4.28 -27.00 4.65
C ASN A 514 -4.99 -27.50 5.93
N VAL A 515 -5.50 -26.57 6.72
CA VAL A 515 -6.21 -26.88 7.97
C VAL A 515 -7.72 -27.05 7.73
N ASN A 516 -8.40 -27.70 8.66
CA ASN A 516 -9.85 -27.86 8.62
C ASN A 516 -10.52 -26.87 9.56
N ASN A 517 -11.60 -26.28 9.06
CA ASN A 517 -12.44 -25.38 9.82
C ASN A 517 -11.66 -24.22 10.47
N ASN A 518 -10.91 -23.46 9.61
CA ASN A 518 -10.39 -22.17 10.08
C ASN A 518 -11.57 -21.29 10.50
N TRP A 519 -11.55 -20.80 11.74
CA TRP A 519 -12.68 -20.07 12.31
C TRP A 519 -13.00 -18.80 11.49
N TYR A 520 -12.00 -18.02 11.14
CA TYR A 520 -12.20 -16.79 10.36
C TYR A 520 -12.81 -17.08 8.99
N THR A 521 -12.27 -18.06 8.26
CA THR A 521 -12.78 -18.45 6.94
C THR A 521 -14.24 -18.94 7.02
N ASN A 522 -14.57 -19.79 8.01
CA ASN A 522 -15.93 -20.27 8.21
C ASN A 522 -16.88 -19.14 8.58
N TYR A 523 -16.42 -18.23 9.47
CA TYR A 523 -17.24 -17.11 9.93
C TYR A 523 -17.54 -16.13 8.80
N VAL A 524 -16.53 -15.70 8.04
CA VAL A 524 -16.72 -14.76 6.93
C VAL A 524 -17.54 -15.36 5.79
N ALA A 525 -17.49 -16.68 5.59
CA ALA A 525 -18.36 -17.38 4.61
C ALA A 525 -19.83 -17.31 5.05
N ALA A 526 -20.14 -17.68 6.29
CA ALA A 526 -21.50 -17.61 6.84
C ALA A 526 -22.01 -16.16 6.85
N TRP A 527 -21.16 -15.22 7.26
CA TRP A 527 -21.47 -13.78 7.26
C TRP A 527 -21.77 -13.27 5.84
N THR A 528 -20.98 -13.66 4.84
CA THR A 528 -21.18 -13.25 3.43
C THR A 528 -22.53 -13.74 2.93
N LEU A 529 -22.90 -15.00 3.21
CA LEU A 529 -24.20 -15.56 2.86
C LEU A 529 -25.37 -14.78 3.49
N ARG A 530 -25.22 -14.41 4.76
CA ARG A 530 -26.18 -13.58 5.50
C ARG A 530 -26.32 -12.19 4.88
N TYR A 531 -25.21 -11.51 4.63
CA TYR A 531 -25.20 -10.18 4.03
C TYR A 531 -25.77 -10.19 2.61
N THR A 532 -25.45 -11.21 1.81
CA THR A 532 -26.02 -11.36 0.47
C THR A 532 -27.55 -11.50 0.52
N THR A 533 -28.09 -12.26 1.49
CA THR A 533 -29.54 -12.36 1.68
C THR A 533 -30.17 -11.00 2.00
N GLN A 534 -29.54 -10.20 2.84
CA GLN A 534 -29.98 -8.84 3.16
C GLN A 534 -29.88 -7.91 1.92
N ALA A 535 -28.81 -8.03 1.14
CA ALA A 535 -28.60 -7.24 -0.08
C ALA A 535 -29.64 -7.56 -1.17
N VAL A 536 -30.05 -8.83 -1.30
CA VAL A 536 -31.14 -9.25 -2.20
C VAL A 536 -32.42 -8.50 -1.87
N GLU A 537 -32.87 -8.54 -0.61
CA GLU A 537 -34.11 -7.87 -0.20
C GLU A 537 -34.01 -6.33 -0.37
N LYS A 538 -32.84 -5.78 -0.09
CA LYS A 538 -32.59 -4.34 -0.25
C LYS A 538 -32.69 -3.91 -1.71
N VAL A 539 -31.99 -4.58 -2.63
CA VAL A 539 -31.98 -4.25 -4.08
C VAL A 539 -33.37 -4.46 -4.67
N LYS A 540 -34.06 -5.54 -4.29
CA LYS A 540 -35.43 -5.84 -4.72
C LYS A 540 -36.43 -4.73 -4.31
N THR A 541 -36.17 -4.07 -3.20
CA THR A 541 -36.98 -2.92 -2.71
C THR A 541 -36.58 -1.62 -3.38
N LEU A 542 -35.28 -1.38 -3.62
CA LEU A 542 -34.75 -0.14 -4.19
C LEU A 542 -35.03 0.01 -5.68
N ASP A 543 -34.83 -1.08 -6.44
CA ASP A 543 -35.00 -1.11 -7.89
C ASP A 543 -35.47 -2.50 -8.36
N PRO A 544 -36.78 -2.77 -8.31
CA PRO A 544 -37.34 -4.07 -8.69
C PRO A 544 -37.09 -4.45 -10.16
N GLU A 545 -36.99 -3.45 -11.07
CA GLU A 545 -36.77 -3.71 -12.50
C GLU A 545 -35.35 -4.20 -12.74
N LYS A 546 -34.35 -3.47 -12.26
CA LYS A 546 -32.95 -3.91 -12.34
C LYS A 546 -32.71 -5.21 -11.59
N TYR A 547 -33.40 -5.43 -10.48
CA TYR A 547 -33.34 -6.73 -9.78
C TYR A 547 -33.84 -7.87 -10.69
N ALA A 548 -35.00 -7.70 -11.34
CA ALA A 548 -35.56 -8.71 -12.23
C ALA A 548 -34.63 -9.01 -13.41
N ASP A 549 -34.06 -7.96 -14.01
CA ASP A 549 -33.10 -8.10 -15.11
C ASP A 549 -31.82 -8.84 -14.66
N LEU A 550 -31.31 -8.52 -13.47
CA LEU A 550 -30.14 -9.18 -12.91
C LEU A 550 -30.38 -10.67 -12.69
N ILE A 551 -31.46 -11.05 -11.98
CA ILE A 551 -31.73 -12.44 -11.66
C ILE A 551 -31.99 -13.30 -12.89
N ASP A 552 -32.64 -12.75 -13.94
CA ASP A 552 -32.82 -13.43 -15.21
C ASP A 552 -31.47 -13.66 -15.92
N ARG A 553 -30.67 -12.62 -16.06
CA ARG A 553 -29.36 -12.65 -16.71
C ARG A 553 -28.38 -13.65 -16.07
N ILE A 554 -28.33 -13.70 -14.72
CA ILE A 554 -27.44 -14.61 -14.00
C ILE A 554 -28.10 -15.94 -13.62
N HIS A 555 -29.37 -16.16 -14.00
CA HIS A 555 -30.17 -17.34 -13.66
C HIS A 555 -30.23 -17.62 -12.16
N PHE A 556 -30.44 -16.57 -11.34
CA PHE A 556 -30.52 -16.68 -9.89
C PHE A 556 -31.83 -17.31 -9.45
N ARG A 557 -31.76 -18.47 -8.80
CA ARG A 557 -32.92 -19.17 -8.23
C ARG A 557 -33.13 -18.75 -6.78
N GLU A 558 -33.69 -17.56 -6.60
CA GLU A 558 -33.78 -16.88 -5.32
C GLU A 558 -34.19 -17.80 -4.17
N GLU A 559 -35.39 -18.40 -4.24
CA GLU A 559 -35.92 -19.24 -3.18
C GLU A 559 -34.97 -20.39 -2.79
N LYS A 560 -34.45 -21.09 -3.80
CA LYS A 560 -33.57 -22.25 -3.60
C LYS A 560 -32.20 -21.84 -3.06
N GLU A 561 -31.58 -20.82 -3.68
CA GLU A 561 -30.22 -20.40 -3.31
C GLU A 561 -30.21 -19.77 -1.92
N LEU A 562 -31.22 -18.95 -1.58
CA LEU A 562 -31.35 -18.36 -0.25
C LEU A 562 -31.73 -19.41 0.81
N ALA A 563 -32.52 -20.43 0.49
CA ALA A 563 -32.80 -21.54 1.43
C ALA A 563 -31.53 -22.33 1.75
N THR A 564 -30.70 -22.60 0.75
CA THR A 564 -29.39 -23.24 0.95
C THR A 564 -28.45 -22.37 1.80
N ALA A 565 -28.40 -21.07 1.53
CA ALA A 565 -27.62 -20.12 2.31
C ALA A 565 -28.03 -20.13 3.79
N ARG A 566 -29.33 -20.06 4.09
CA ARG A 566 -29.87 -20.13 5.47
C ARG A 566 -29.44 -21.38 6.20
N GLN A 567 -29.53 -22.55 5.57
CA GLN A 567 -29.09 -23.82 6.17
C GLN A 567 -27.59 -23.82 6.50
N ILE A 568 -26.74 -23.24 5.59
CA ILE A 568 -25.30 -23.13 5.84
C ILE A 568 -25.03 -22.18 7.00
N ILE A 569 -25.66 -21.01 7.02
CA ILE A 569 -25.51 -20.01 8.09
C ILE A 569 -25.82 -20.62 9.46
N GLU A 570 -26.97 -21.31 9.57
CA GLU A 570 -27.46 -21.91 10.83
C GLU A 570 -26.57 -23.05 11.32
N LYS A 571 -25.94 -23.79 10.41
CA LYS A 571 -25.20 -25.01 10.71
C LYS A 571 -23.74 -24.97 10.39
N MET A 572 -23.17 -23.79 10.20
CA MET A 572 -21.71 -23.65 9.99
C MET A 572 -20.96 -24.05 11.25
N HIS A 573 -20.00 -24.93 11.11
CA HIS A 573 -19.12 -25.31 12.22
C HIS A 573 -18.11 -24.20 12.51
N LEU A 574 -18.13 -23.69 13.73
CA LEU A 574 -17.21 -22.68 14.24
C LEU A 574 -16.46 -23.29 15.43
N PRO A 575 -15.19 -23.66 15.28
CA PRO A 575 -14.45 -24.30 16.36
C PRO A 575 -14.23 -23.35 17.53
N GLN A 576 -14.47 -23.85 18.75
CA GLN A 576 -14.32 -23.07 19.97
C GLN A 576 -13.96 -23.96 21.16
N ASP A 577 -13.32 -23.40 22.16
CA ASP A 577 -13.11 -24.00 23.48
C ASP A 577 -14.05 -23.34 24.48
N GLY A 578 -15.04 -24.09 24.90
CA GLY A 578 -16.03 -23.60 25.86
C GLY A 578 -15.51 -23.42 27.29
N GLU A 579 -14.44 -24.10 27.67
CA GLU A 579 -13.81 -23.97 28.99
C GLU A 579 -13.04 -22.63 29.09
N ARG A 580 -12.26 -22.32 28.07
CA ARG A 580 -11.53 -21.04 27.98
C ARG A 580 -12.39 -19.88 27.48
N GLY A 581 -13.51 -20.18 26.83
CA GLY A 581 -14.38 -19.18 26.20
C GLY A 581 -13.69 -18.48 25.03
N VAL A 582 -12.86 -19.20 24.26
CA VAL A 582 -12.12 -18.68 23.08
C VAL A 582 -12.55 -19.41 21.82
N PHE A 583 -12.49 -18.72 20.69
CA PHE A 583 -12.61 -19.33 19.38
C PHE A 583 -11.27 -19.98 19.00
N LEU A 584 -11.32 -21.17 18.40
CA LEU A 584 -10.11 -21.86 17.97
C LEU A 584 -9.81 -21.55 16.51
N GLN A 585 -8.58 -21.15 16.23
CA GLN A 585 -8.16 -20.78 14.87
C GLN A 585 -8.52 -21.86 13.85
N GLN A 586 -8.35 -23.15 14.21
CA GLN A 586 -8.79 -24.31 13.44
C GLN A 586 -8.98 -25.52 14.35
N GLU A 587 -9.51 -26.61 13.80
CA GLU A 587 -9.54 -27.89 14.52
C GLU A 587 -8.11 -28.35 14.87
N GLY A 588 -7.94 -28.90 16.07
CA GLY A 588 -6.65 -29.39 16.56
C GLY A 588 -5.66 -28.31 17.03
N PHE A 589 -6.08 -27.03 17.10
CA PHE A 589 -5.17 -25.95 17.55
C PHE A 589 -4.64 -26.20 18.96
N LEU A 590 -5.45 -26.74 19.87
CA LEU A 590 -5.04 -27.05 21.25
C LEU A 590 -4.18 -28.31 21.40
N ASP A 591 -4.01 -29.09 20.33
CA ASP A 591 -3.10 -30.24 20.32
C ASP A 591 -1.63 -29.84 20.18
N LYS A 592 -1.37 -28.55 19.91
CA LYS A 592 -0.03 -27.97 19.78
C LYS A 592 0.56 -27.60 21.13
N ASP A 593 1.89 -27.58 21.21
CA ASP A 593 2.62 -27.06 22.36
C ASP A 593 2.44 -25.54 22.44
N LEU A 594 1.50 -25.08 23.25
CA LEU A 594 1.20 -23.67 23.43
C LEU A 594 2.30 -22.99 24.24
N MET A 595 2.97 -22.02 23.64
CA MET A 595 4.04 -21.25 24.28
C MET A 595 4.04 -19.80 23.80
N PRO A 596 4.38 -18.83 24.66
CA PRO A 596 4.45 -17.44 24.25
C PRO A 596 5.70 -17.17 23.39
N VAL A 597 5.62 -16.14 22.54
CA VAL A 597 6.75 -15.69 21.70
C VAL A 597 7.98 -15.28 22.54
N SER A 598 7.76 -14.83 23.80
CA SER A 598 8.84 -14.49 24.72
C SER A 598 9.80 -15.66 24.99
N ASP A 599 9.33 -16.90 24.87
CA ASP A 599 10.13 -18.11 25.14
C ASP A 599 10.99 -18.54 23.93
N ILE A 600 10.76 -17.91 22.74
CA ILE A 600 11.63 -18.09 21.58
C ILE A 600 12.93 -17.34 21.81
N PRO A 601 14.10 -18.03 21.73
CA PRO A 601 15.40 -17.35 21.83
C PRO A 601 15.52 -16.19 20.84
N LYS A 602 16.04 -15.02 21.26
CA LYS A 602 16.19 -13.83 20.41
C LYS A 602 16.91 -14.13 19.09
N GLY A 603 17.93 -14.97 19.08
CA GLY A 603 18.68 -15.35 17.88
C GLY A 603 17.93 -16.31 16.93
N GLN A 604 16.69 -16.70 17.25
CA GLN A 604 15.83 -17.52 16.39
C GLN A 604 14.63 -16.71 15.84
N ARG A 605 14.63 -15.42 16.00
CA ARG A 605 13.61 -14.52 15.44
C ARG A 605 14.20 -13.63 14.35
N PRO A 606 13.50 -13.40 13.24
CA PRO A 606 12.17 -13.94 12.90
C PRO A 606 12.22 -15.45 12.60
N ILE A 607 11.17 -16.20 13.00
CA ILE A 607 11.19 -17.67 12.90
C ILE A 607 11.18 -18.16 11.45
N ASN A 608 10.59 -17.41 10.51
CA ASN A 608 10.59 -17.75 9.08
C ASN A 608 11.99 -17.75 8.46
N GLN A 609 12.99 -17.11 9.07
CA GLN A 609 14.37 -17.08 8.62
C GLN A 609 15.25 -18.13 9.35
N HIS A 610 14.80 -18.66 10.48
CA HIS A 610 15.61 -19.52 11.35
C HIS A 610 15.06 -20.94 11.54
N TRP A 611 13.76 -21.15 11.32
CA TRP A 611 13.10 -22.44 11.49
C TRP A 611 12.79 -23.09 10.15
N SER A 612 12.76 -24.41 10.11
CA SER A 612 12.21 -25.13 8.96
C SER A 612 10.71 -24.89 8.85
N TRP A 613 10.20 -24.91 7.63
CA TRP A 613 8.76 -24.74 7.37
C TRP A 613 7.92 -25.79 8.14
N ASP A 614 8.38 -27.07 8.18
CA ASP A 614 7.74 -28.12 8.98
C ASP A 614 7.63 -27.75 10.46
N ARG A 615 8.68 -27.17 11.05
CA ARG A 615 8.62 -26.74 12.46
C ARG A 615 7.64 -25.60 12.68
N ILE A 616 7.57 -24.67 11.73
CA ILE A 616 6.62 -23.56 11.79
C ILE A 616 5.18 -24.08 11.75
N LEU A 617 4.83 -24.93 10.77
CA LEU A 617 3.48 -25.49 10.62
C LEU A 617 3.00 -26.29 11.85
N ARG A 618 3.92 -26.90 12.59
CA ARG A 618 3.59 -27.64 13.82
C ARG A 618 3.59 -26.80 15.09
N SER A 619 4.02 -25.53 14.99
CA SER A 619 4.04 -24.62 16.15
C SER A 619 2.70 -23.94 16.39
N CYS A 620 2.53 -23.36 17.58
CA CYS A 620 1.37 -22.54 17.91
C CYS A 620 1.52 -21.08 17.44
N PHE A 621 2.64 -20.74 16.80
CA PHE A 621 2.95 -19.34 16.48
C PHE A 621 2.14 -18.81 15.29
N ILE A 622 1.75 -17.56 15.41
CA ILE A 622 0.84 -16.89 14.52
C ILE A 622 1.59 -15.76 13.79
N LYS A 623 1.62 -15.82 12.45
CA LYS A 623 2.28 -14.82 11.61
C LYS A 623 1.57 -13.47 11.70
N GLN A 624 0.25 -13.48 11.64
CA GLN A 624 -0.63 -12.31 11.69
C GLN A 624 -2.02 -12.68 12.22
N ALA A 625 -2.80 -11.67 12.61
CA ALA A 625 -4.14 -11.84 13.12
C ALA A 625 -5.01 -12.76 12.23
N ASP A 626 -5.64 -13.75 12.82
CA ASP A 626 -6.56 -14.71 12.19
C ASP A 626 -7.94 -14.64 12.87
N VAL A 627 -8.15 -15.29 14.01
CA VAL A 627 -9.36 -15.10 14.82
C VAL A 627 -9.54 -13.62 15.18
N LEU A 628 -8.45 -12.94 15.54
CA LEU A 628 -8.47 -11.51 15.86
C LEU A 628 -8.84 -10.64 14.66
N GLN A 629 -8.50 -11.06 13.42
CA GLN A 629 -8.96 -10.38 12.20
C GLN A 629 -10.49 -10.44 12.06
N GLY A 630 -11.09 -11.60 12.35
CA GLY A 630 -12.53 -11.73 12.33
C GLY A 630 -13.22 -10.93 13.44
N LEU A 631 -12.66 -10.92 14.64
CA LEU A 631 -13.15 -10.11 15.76
C LEU A 631 -13.00 -8.59 15.49
N TYR A 632 -12.07 -8.19 14.64
CA TYR A 632 -11.95 -6.81 14.18
C TYR A 632 -13.03 -6.47 13.12
N PHE A 633 -13.23 -7.33 12.13
CA PHE A 633 -14.18 -7.05 11.05
C PHE A 633 -15.63 -7.05 11.54
N PHE A 634 -15.96 -7.97 12.43
CA PHE A 634 -17.33 -8.22 12.91
C PHE A 634 -17.51 -7.81 14.38
N GLU A 635 -16.78 -6.78 14.82
CA GLU A 635 -16.71 -6.37 16.22
C GLU A 635 -18.07 -6.01 16.84
N ASP A 636 -19.05 -5.60 16.03
CA ASP A 636 -20.43 -5.33 16.49
C ASP A 636 -21.21 -6.61 16.86
N GLU A 637 -20.71 -7.79 16.49
CA GLU A 637 -21.34 -9.09 16.75
C GLU A 637 -20.79 -9.77 18.03
N PHE A 638 -19.77 -9.18 18.68
CA PHE A 638 -19.10 -9.76 19.85
C PHE A 638 -18.99 -8.75 20.99
N ASP A 639 -19.16 -9.24 22.22
CA ASP A 639 -18.93 -8.43 23.39
C ASP A 639 -17.43 -8.22 23.69
N THR A 640 -17.15 -7.23 24.53
CA THR A 640 -15.78 -6.86 24.92
C THR A 640 -15.06 -7.97 25.68
N ASP A 641 -15.79 -8.78 26.46
CA ASP A 641 -15.22 -9.90 27.24
C ASP A 641 -14.77 -11.03 26.30
N THR A 642 -15.55 -11.31 25.26
CA THR A 642 -15.16 -12.26 24.19
C THR A 642 -13.93 -11.78 23.47
N LEU A 643 -13.87 -10.49 23.10
CA LEU A 643 -12.68 -9.91 22.49
C LEU A 643 -11.47 -10.04 23.42
N ARG A 644 -11.62 -9.70 24.72
CA ARG A 644 -10.51 -9.78 25.68
C ARG A 644 -9.98 -11.19 25.83
N ARG A 645 -10.84 -12.20 26.04
CA ARG A 645 -10.41 -13.59 26.16
C ARG A 645 -9.61 -14.07 24.95
N ASN A 646 -10.08 -13.75 23.75
CA ASN A 646 -9.39 -14.13 22.52
C ASN A 646 -8.08 -13.34 22.31
N PHE A 647 -8.05 -12.06 22.63
CA PHE A 647 -6.85 -11.24 22.57
C PHE A 647 -5.77 -11.76 23.54
N ASP A 648 -6.14 -11.98 24.80
CA ASP A 648 -5.21 -12.49 25.83
C ASP A 648 -4.69 -13.89 25.50
N PHE A 649 -5.47 -14.69 24.74
CA PHE A 649 -5.06 -16.01 24.28
C PHE A 649 -4.11 -15.96 23.08
N TYR A 650 -4.41 -15.17 22.05
CA TYR A 650 -3.68 -15.17 20.78
C TYR A 650 -2.48 -14.20 20.71
N GLU A 651 -2.57 -13.05 21.37
CA GLU A 651 -1.49 -12.04 21.34
C GLU A 651 -0.15 -12.59 21.81
N PRO A 652 -0.04 -13.36 22.93
CA PRO A 652 1.25 -13.87 23.37
C PRO A 652 1.91 -14.84 22.38
N MET A 653 1.13 -15.50 21.50
CA MET A 653 1.60 -16.45 20.49
C MET A 653 1.84 -15.81 19.11
N THR A 654 1.55 -14.52 18.94
CA THR A 654 1.69 -13.84 17.65
C THR A 654 3.09 -13.26 17.48
N VAL A 655 3.84 -13.78 16.50
CA VAL A 655 5.22 -13.33 16.20
C VAL A 655 5.26 -12.01 15.43
N HIS A 656 4.15 -11.59 14.84
CA HIS A 656 4.04 -10.38 14.01
C HIS A 656 5.07 -10.33 12.88
N GLU A 657 5.23 -11.40 12.15
CA GLU A 657 6.16 -11.50 11.01
C GLU A 657 5.50 -11.12 9.67
N SER A 658 4.23 -10.73 9.70
CA SER A 658 3.56 -10.02 8.62
C SER A 658 3.48 -8.53 8.94
N SER A 659 3.69 -7.70 7.93
CA SER A 659 3.53 -6.25 8.03
C SER A 659 2.09 -5.82 8.36
N LEU A 660 1.09 -6.66 8.07
CA LEU A 660 -0.33 -6.41 8.33
C LEU A 660 -0.76 -6.73 9.77
N SER A 661 0.05 -7.49 10.52
CA SER A 661 -0.34 -7.95 11.86
C SER A 661 -0.46 -6.83 12.90
N PRO A 662 0.50 -5.89 13.05
CA PRO A 662 0.48 -4.97 14.19
C PRO A 662 -0.71 -4.03 14.24
N CYS A 663 -1.26 -3.64 13.07
CA CYS A 663 -2.38 -2.68 13.05
C CYS A 663 -3.66 -3.25 13.69
N VAL A 664 -4.02 -4.50 13.41
CA VAL A 664 -5.20 -5.15 14.01
C VAL A 664 -5.04 -5.28 15.53
N HIS A 665 -3.85 -5.70 15.97
CA HIS A 665 -3.55 -5.81 17.40
C HIS A 665 -3.54 -4.43 18.09
N SER A 666 -3.06 -3.38 17.43
CA SER A 666 -3.11 -2.00 17.95
C SER A 666 -4.56 -1.53 18.14
N ILE A 667 -5.44 -1.77 17.15
CA ILE A 667 -6.85 -1.37 17.20
C ILE A 667 -7.57 -2.11 18.34
N GLN A 668 -7.37 -3.42 18.46
CA GLN A 668 -8.03 -4.21 19.51
C GLN A 668 -7.49 -3.92 20.89
N ALA A 669 -6.17 -3.74 21.03
CA ALA A 669 -5.56 -3.30 22.28
C ALA A 669 -6.11 -1.93 22.73
N SER A 670 -6.30 -1.00 21.78
CA SER A 670 -6.95 0.29 22.05
C SER A 670 -8.36 0.12 22.58
N LYS A 671 -9.17 -0.71 21.93
CA LYS A 671 -10.55 -1.01 22.37
C LYS A 671 -10.60 -1.66 23.76
N LEU A 672 -9.61 -2.46 24.09
CA LEU A 672 -9.46 -3.14 25.37
C LEU A 672 -8.81 -2.27 26.48
N GLY A 673 -8.40 -1.04 26.17
CA GLY A 673 -7.71 -0.16 27.11
C GLY A 673 -6.25 -0.55 27.40
N LEU A 674 -5.64 -1.41 26.58
CA LEU A 674 -4.25 -1.84 26.68
C LEU A 674 -3.34 -0.82 25.97
N VAL A 675 -3.26 0.40 26.53
CA VAL A 675 -2.68 1.58 25.87
C VAL A 675 -1.22 1.37 25.45
N ASP A 676 -0.40 0.79 26.32
CA ASP A 676 1.02 0.55 26.03
C ASP A 676 1.21 -0.44 24.89
N LYS A 677 0.40 -1.51 24.86
CA LYS A 677 0.41 -2.48 23.78
C LYS A 677 -0.06 -1.86 22.45
N ALA A 678 -1.11 -1.06 22.49
CA ALA A 678 -1.62 -0.36 21.32
C ALA A 678 -0.54 0.56 20.72
N TYR A 679 0.18 1.29 21.55
CA TYR A 679 1.26 2.19 21.15
C TYR A 679 2.48 1.44 20.61
N GLU A 680 2.89 0.35 21.26
CA GLU A 680 3.95 -0.55 20.78
C GLU A 680 3.66 -1.04 19.36
N MET A 681 2.45 -1.57 19.14
CA MET A 681 2.03 -2.08 17.84
C MET A 681 1.90 -0.98 16.79
N TYR A 682 1.43 0.21 17.16
CA TYR A 682 1.40 1.37 16.28
C TYR A 682 2.80 1.75 15.77
N LEU A 683 3.78 1.90 16.67
CA LEU A 683 5.14 2.26 16.27
C LEU A 683 5.75 1.21 15.34
N ARG A 684 5.48 -0.06 15.61
CA ARG A 684 5.96 -1.18 14.78
C ARG A 684 5.43 -1.09 13.33
N THR A 685 4.20 -0.62 13.10
CA THR A 685 3.67 -0.43 11.76
C THR A 685 4.04 0.94 11.17
N ALA A 686 3.99 2.02 11.96
CA ALA A 686 4.23 3.38 11.49
C ALA A 686 5.66 3.61 10.97
N ARG A 687 6.63 2.93 11.55
CA ARG A 687 8.05 3.05 11.21
C ARG A 687 8.64 1.81 10.56
N LEU A 688 7.81 0.87 10.14
CA LEU A 688 8.22 -0.41 9.58
C LEU A 688 9.32 -0.27 8.52
N ASP A 689 9.08 0.60 7.53
CA ASP A 689 9.99 0.83 6.41
C ASP A 689 11.07 1.86 6.72
N LEU A 690 10.76 2.88 7.53
CA LEU A 690 11.72 3.93 7.92
C LEU A 690 12.86 3.38 8.76
N ASP A 691 12.59 2.39 9.60
CA ASP A 691 13.57 1.74 10.45
C ASP A 691 14.04 0.38 9.90
N ASP A 692 13.56 0.00 8.70
CA ASP A 692 13.82 -1.27 8.01
C ASP A 692 13.68 -2.47 8.96
N TYR A 693 12.58 -2.48 9.72
CA TYR A 693 12.36 -3.42 10.82
C TYR A 693 12.47 -4.89 10.41
N ASN A 694 11.93 -5.24 9.24
CA ASN A 694 11.96 -6.60 8.70
C ASN A 694 13.21 -6.91 7.87
N ASN A 695 14.12 -5.94 7.64
CA ASN A 695 15.28 -6.04 6.73
C ASN A 695 14.90 -6.39 5.28
N ASP A 696 13.78 -5.89 4.79
CA ASP A 696 13.29 -6.15 3.43
C ASP A 696 12.79 -4.89 2.69
N THR A 697 12.95 -3.70 3.28
CA THR A 697 12.58 -2.43 2.67
C THR A 697 13.37 -2.12 1.40
N ALA A 698 14.57 -2.72 1.22
CA ALA A 698 15.31 -2.64 -0.04
C ALA A 698 14.50 -3.19 -1.24
N ASP A 699 13.62 -4.15 -1.03
CA ASP A 699 12.72 -4.74 -2.04
C ASP A 699 11.46 -3.88 -2.31
N GLY A 700 11.29 -2.77 -1.60
CA GLY A 700 10.15 -1.85 -1.66
C GLY A 700 9.42 -1.72 -0.33
N CYS A 701 8.78 -0.56 -0.12
CA CYS A 701 7.99 -0.27 1.08
C CYS A 701 6.69 -1.11 1.14
N HIS A 702 6.12 -1.22 2.34
CA HIS A 702 4.91 -2.01 2.60
C HIS A 702 3.64 -1.15 2.53
N ILE A 703 3.20 -0.79 1.31
CA ILE A 703 2.10 0.17 1.07
C ILE A 703 0.80 -0.26 1.75
N THR A 704 0.45 -1.54 1.69
CA THR A 704 -0.80 -2.02 2.31
C THR A 704 -0.76 -1.95 3.84
N SER A 705 0.42 -2.18 4.44
CA SER A 705 0.64 -1.97 5.88
C SER A 705 0.52 -0.50 6.29
N MET A 706 0.87 0.42 5.40
CA MET A 706 0.75 1.87 5.65
C MET A 706 -0.70 2.29 5.87
N ALA A 707 -1.64 1.67 5.14
CA ALA A 707 -3.07 1.86 5.41
C ALA A 707 -3.46 1.32 6.79
N GLY A 708 -2.89 0.19 7.20
CA GLY A 708 -3.05 -0.34 8.56
C GLY A 708 -2.54 0.63 9.64
N THR A 709 -1.48 1.36 9.38
CA THR A 709 -0.98 2.41 10.29
C THR A 709 -2.02 3.52 10.49
N TRP A 710 -2.63 3.98 9.41
CA TRP A 710 -3.72 4.95 9.46
C TRP A 710 -4.90 4.41 10.28
N LEU A 711 -5.28 3.13 10.05
CA LEU A 711 -6.34 2.46 10.81
C LEU A 711 -6.01 2.40 12.31
N ALA A 712 -4.76 2.09 12.69
CA ALA A 712 -4.33 2.06 14.08
C ALA A 712 -4.48 3.42 14.78
N VAL A 713 -4.26 4.52 14.04
CA VAL A 713 -4.50 5.87 14.58
C VAL A 713 -5.99 6.17 14.65
N VAL A 714 -6.71 6.10 13.54
CA VAL A 714 -8.08 6.61 13.45
C VAL A 714 -9.10 5.67 14.11
N GLN A 715 -8.97 4.36 13.91
CA GLN A 715 -9.85 3.37 14.53
C GLN A 715 -9.33 2.85 15.89
N GLY A 716 -7.99 2.90 16.10
CA GLY A 716 -7.37 2.60 17.38
C GLY A 716 -7.45 3.79 18.35
N PHE A 717 -6.51 4.72 18.28
CA PHE A 717 -6.45 5.88 19.19
C PHE A 717 -7.63 6.83 19.05
N GLY A 718 -8.14 7.04 17.83
CA GLY A 718 -9.33 7.85 17.54
C GLY A 718 -10.64 7.15 17.90
N GLY A 719 -10.62 5.84 18.03
CA GLY A 719 -11.80 5.02 18.36
C GLY A 719 -12.94 5.19 17.36
N MET A 720 -12.64 5.57 16.08
CA MET A 720 -13.66 5.76 15.05
C MET A 720 -14.38 4.45 14.73
N ARG A 721 -15.69 4.47 14.72
CA ARG A 721 -16.55 3.37 14.28
C ARG A 721 -17.70 3.89 13.44
N VAL A 722 -18.16 3.04 12.53
CA VAL A 722 -19.44 3.23 11.84
C VAL A 722 -20.28 1.99 12.12
N SER A 723 -21.41 2.15 12.81
CA SER A 723 -22.28 1.03 13.18
C SER A 723 -22.97 0.41 11.95
N ASN A 724 -23.59 -0.77 12.13
CA ASN A 724 -24.42 -1.41 11.10
C ASN A 724 -25.57 -0.52 10.62
N ALA A 725 -26.06 0.40 11.47
CA ALA A 725 -27.06 1.41 11.12
C ALA A 725 -26.46 2.64 10.40
N GLY A 726 -25.15 2.66 10.14
CA GLY A 726 -24.47 3.78 9.47
C GLY A 726 -24.29 5.00 10.37
N GLN A 727 -24.17 4.82 11.67
CA GLN A 727 -23.93 5.89 12.63
C GLN A 727 -22.45 6.03 12.92
N LEU A 728 -21.89 7.24 12.76
CA LEU A 728 -20.51 7.57 13.06
C LEU A 728 -20.32 7.80 14.56
N SER A 729 -19.27 7.23 15.12
CA SER A 729 -18.88 7.43 16.52
C SER A 729 -17.37 7.52 16.71
N PHE A 730 -16.95 8.21 17.77
CA PHE A 730 -15.58 8.36 18.20
C PHE A 730 -15.45 8.11 19.70
N ASN A 731 -14.46 7.32 20.09
CA ASN A 731 -14.07 7.10 21.48
C ASN A 731 -12.56 7.29 21.64
N PRO A 732 -12.05 8.52 21.43
CA PRO A 732 -10.62 8.76 21.32
C PRO A 732 -9.95 8.85 22.67
N TYR A 733 -8.69 8.39 22.68
CA TYR A 733 -7.76 8.68 23.76
C TYR A 733 -6.42 9.15 23.17
N CYS A 734 -5.62 9.83 24.00
CA CYS A 734 -4.29 10.31 23.63
C CYS A 734 -3.25 9.45 24.38
N PRO A 735 -2.31 8.78 23.70
CA PRO A 735 -1.22 8.09 24.39
C PRO A 735 -0.43 9.00 25.32
N ALA A 736 0.08 8.49 26.45
CA ALA A 736 0.71 9.29 27.49
C ALA A 736 1.91 10.14 27.03
N GLY A 737 2.60 9.72 25.95
CA GLY A 737 3.72 10.47 25.37
C GLY A 737 3.31 11.59 24.41
N TRP A 738 2.02 11.70 24.07
CA TRP A 738 1.52 12.71 23.15
C TRP A 738 0.79 13.83 23.89
N GLN A 739 0.94 15.06 23.40
CA GLN A 739 0.19 16.21 23.90
C GLN A 739 -1.20 16.28 23.28
N SER A 740 -1.27 16.04 21.98
CA SER A 740 -2.53 15.97 21.23
C SER A 740 -2.42 15.02 20.04
N LEU A 741 -3.58 14.55 19.60
CA LEU A 741 -3.81 13.84 18.35
C LEU A 741 -4.96 14.52 17.62
N SER A 742 -4.78 14.86 16.34
CA SER A 742 -5.82 15.42 15.50
C SER A 742 -5.84 14.75 14.12
N PHE A 743 -7.04 14.44 13.62
CA PHE A 743 -7.23 13.86 12.29
C PHE A 743 -8.57 14.29 11.70
N LYS A 744 -8.68 14.24 10.37
CA LYS A 744 -9.93 14.51 9.65
C LYS A 744 -10.44 13.24 8.99
N VAL A 745 -11.76 13.12 8.89
CA VAL A 745 -12.44 12.05 8.15
C VAL A 745 -13.60 12.61 7.34
N ARG A 746 -13.77 12.10 6.14
CA ARG A 746 -14.96 12.34 5.32
C ARG A 746 -16.01 11.29 5.68
N PHE A 747 -17.26 11.72 5.89
CA PHE A 747 -18.35 10.79 6.15
C PHE A 747 -19.65 11.34 5.58
N ARG A 748 -20.23 10.64 4.60
CA ARG A 748 -21.52 11.00 3.95
C ARG A 748 -21.59 12.48 3.52
N GLY A 749 -20.54 12.97 2.88
CA GLY A 749 -20.43 14.33 2.40
C GLY A 749 -19.96 15.36 3.45
N ALA A 750 -19.89 15.00 4.72
CA ALA A 750 -19.32 15.86 5.76
C ALA A 750 -17.80 15.61 5.90
N LEU A 751 -17.06 16.68 6.20
CA LEU A 751 -15.66 16.62 6.63
C LEU A 751 -15.59 16.94 8.12
N VAL A 752 -15.18 15.99 8.93
CA VAL A 752 -15.15 16.10 10.39
C VAL A 752 -13.72 15.99 10.88
N GLN A 753 -13.28 16.93 11.72
CA GLN A 753 -12.03 16.85 12.46
C GLN A 753 -12.28 16.44 13.89
N VAL A 754 -11.47 15.50 14.37
CA VAL A 754 -11.42 15.10 15.77
C VAL A 754 -10.05 15.47 16.32
N THR A 755 -10.02 16.23 17.41
CA THR A 755 -8.80 16.56 18.16
C THR A 755 -8.97 16.06 19.59
N THR A 756 -8.02 15.26 20.06
CA THR A 756 -8.03 14.73 21.43
C THR A 756 -6.77 15.10 22.16
N THR A 757 -6.91 15.51 23.41
CA THR A 757 -5.85 15.74 24.39
C THR A 757 -5.96 14.74 25.52
N GLN A 758 -5.20 14.89 26.59
CA GLN A 758 -5.37 14.07 27.81
C GLN A 758 -6.69 14.39 28.53
N GLN A 759 -7.25 15.59 28.38
CA GLN A 759 -8.40 16.07 29.15
C GLN A 759 -9.71 16.11 28.38
N ASP A 760 -9.68 16.32 27.08
CA ASP A 760 -10.87 16.59 26.28
C ASP A 760 -10.80 16.04 24.85
N VAL A 761 -11.95 16.07 24.20
CA VAL A 761 -12.14 15.77 22.77
C VAL A 761 -12.89 16.92 22.14
N THR A 762 -12.32 17.51 21.13
CA THR A 762 -12.98 18.53 20.30
C THR A 762 -13.31 17.94 18.95
N VAL A 763 -14.55 18.10 18.51
CA VAL A 763 -15.02 17.70 17.19
C VAL A 763 -15.52 18.92 16.43
N GLN A 764 -15.06 19.09 15.20
CA GLN A 764 -15.40 20.20 14.32
C GLN A 764 -15.93 19.67 12.98
N ASN A 765 -17.04 20.23 12.53
CA ASN A 765 -17.62 19.99 11.20
C ASN A 765 -17.18 21.10 10.26
N PHE A 766 -16.46 20.77 9.19
CA PHE A 766 -16.03 21.73 8.16
C PHE A 766 -17.01 21.83 6.98
N SER A 767 -18.12 21.13 7.03
CA SER A 767 -19.13 21.15 5.96
C SER A 767 -20.28 22.06 6.32
N ALA A 768 -20.97 22.59 5.31
CA ALA A 768 -22.11 23.47 5.49
C ALA A 768 -23.35 22.77 6.10
N SER A 769 -23.48 21.44 5.91
CA SER A 769 -24.61 20.67 6.42
C SER A 769 -24.34 20.15 7.83
N PRO A 770 -25.35 20.05 8.69
CA PRO A 770 -25.22 19.48 10.02
C PRO A 770 -24.91 17.97 9.94
N ILE A 771 -24.18 17.48 10.95
CA ILE A 771 -23.88 16.05 11.11
C ILE A 771 -24.24 15.57 12.53
N THR A 772 -24.86 14.41 12.61
CA THR A 772 -25.12 13.73 13.89
C THR A 772 -24.15 12.57 14.09
N LEU A 773 -23.46 12.54 15.23
CA LEU A 773 -22.45 11.53 15.59
C LEU A 773 -22.39 11.34 17.09
N SER A 774 -21.67 10.32 17.54
CA SER A 774 -21.43 10.05 18.96
C SER A 774 -19.96 10.31 19.33
N VAL A 775 -19.71 10.97 20.46
CA VAL A 775 -18.38 11.16 21.04
C VAL A 775 -18.39 10.73 22.48
N LEU A 776 -17.49 9.83 22.87
CA LEU A 776 -17.42 9.25 24.23
C LEU A 776 -18.79 8.73 24.70
N GLY A 777 -19.56 8.10 23.80
CA GLY A 777 -20.90 7.59 24.06
C GLY A 777 -22.03 8.64 24.11
N GLN A 778 -21.72 9.93 23.93
CA GLN A 778 -22.70 11.02 23.92
C GLN A 778 -23.09 11.38 22.49
N MET A 779 -24.41 11.30 22.20
CA MET A 779 -24.96 11.73 20.92
C MET A 779 -24.96 13.26 20.83
N MET A 780 -24.50 13.79 19.67
CA MET A 780 -24.51 15.23 19.38
C MET A 780 -24.80 15.50 17.92
N THR A 781 -25.36 16.65 17.66
CA THR A 781 -25.54 17.19 16.31
C THR A 781 -24.71 18.46 16.17
N LEU A 782 -23.68 18.41 15.34
CA LEU A 782 -22.89 19.60 15.00
C LEU A 782 -23.57 20.33 13.85
N ALA A 783 -23.80 21.60 14.02
CA ALA A 783 -24.22 22.47 12.92
C ALA A 783 -23.16 22.50 11.80
N GLY A 784 -23.55 23.01 10.64
CA GLY A 784 -22.58 23.31 9.60
C GLY A 784 -21.53 24.29 10.12
N GLU A 785 -20.25 24.02 9.87
CA GLU A 785 -19.09 24.79 10.37
C GLU A 785 -19.02 24.88 11.90
N GLY A 786 -19.76 24.03 12.61
CA GLY A 786 -19.86 24.01 14.08
C GLY A 786 -18.77 23.17 14.73
N GLN A 787 -18.48 23.52 15.99
CA GLN A 787 -17.50 22.83 16.83
C GLN A 787 -18.09 22.54 18.22
N GLN A 788 -17.73 21.41 18.82
CA GLN A 788 -18.09 21.07 20.19
C GLN A 788 -16.97 20.34 20.92
N THR A 789 -16.78 20.66 22.19
CA THR A 789 -15.77 20.00 23.05
C THR A 789 -16.47 19.19 24.13
N VAL A 790 -15.99 17.97 24.36
CA VAL A 790 -16.47 17.04 25.39
C VAL A 790 -15.31 16.72 26.34
N GLY A 791 -15.49 16.97 27.62
CA GLY A 791 -14.51 16.61 28.64
C GLY A 791 -14.45 15.08 28.82
N LYS A 792 -13.25 14.55 28.98
CA LYS A 792 -13.04 13.16 29.37
C LYS A 792 -13.30 13.02 30.87
N LEU A 793 -14.00 11.96 31.24
CA LEU A 793 -14.11 11.61 32.67
C LEU A 793 -12.71 11.23 33.17
N VAL A 794 -12.19 11.99 34.09
CA VAL A 794 -10.96 11.65 34.81
C VAL A 794 -11.30 10.45 35.69
N THR A 795 -10.95 9.25 35.27
CA THR A 795 -10.91 8.09 36.19
C THR A 795 -9.76 8.34 37.16
N VAL A 796 -10.13 8.75 38.39
CA VAL A 796 -9.24 8.91 39.54
C VAL A 796 -8.66 7.56 39.96
#